data_7e8a2f685b0dd0d9139f76aa4ec92327
#
_entry.id   7e8a2f685b0dd0d9139f76aa4ec92327
#
_cell.length_a   1.000
_cell.length_b   1.000
_cell.length_c   1.000
_cell.angle_alpha   90.00
_cell.angle_beta   90.00
_cell.angle_gamma   90.00
#
_symmetry.space_group_name_H-M   'P 1'
#
loop_
_entity.id
_entity.type
_entity.pdbx_description
1 polymer ?
#
loop_
_entity_poly.entity_id
_entity_poly.type
_entity_poly.pdbx_seq_one_letter_code
_entity_poly.pdbx_strand_id
1 'polypeptide(L)'
;MRLPLILALSLAIVPLGRALAQAPPTPALPAGTATPPMAPAAPLAGTGDFHIVWEVKDRFRLFRNDADFLRLAAASRGDGVLAAEDRLERATDGLGWAKDVVANLCLDNFGNLEETCERDGVRENYLTPIDHPIGVTISGPAPQDASCVWSFDSGNGPSQQTTVPCDQEVKLRVPSGRTTVASVDIPLGDGTAQRVSTEIAVRDVLVAGLGDSIAAGEGNPDKAVELDGGFCFKRFLSGGFSQYFRPSRAGYDDDRSCENGPSSPTAARDWDRHGARWMNPACHRSLYSYQVRTMLALAIEQPHLAVTLVPLACTGATIGAGMFAGQRADDCPWVVGIETCSGTAPAQFTELRDVMAAVHRQDPKRNLDMVLLTIGANDVNFAGLVANVIVDATTERILLKQGGAIASVDDATKSLEGDLPDEFSQLRTALKPFVGGNLDRVVFVSYPNPAMQAQDKPCPGGRDGLDVHPAFGADAERLRAAAQFVETKFLPGIRALATCEGNKACRNPTTDGMTFVDGHQAEFVQHGMCVRASSDPEFDRNCFLTNGNSFQTDPNAAPDNPMACGEPPSDYKPYAPRARWIRTANDSYFTAMTYPEGMPAILKPSDIHDALWGVLSAVYGGAVHPTAEGYAAMADAAVPAVRGVLGLQAPPAVQA
;
A
#
# COMPACT_ATOMS: atom_id res chain seq x y z
N MET A 1 -30.72 37.65 16.47
CA MET A 1 -31.50 37.11 17.59
C MET A 1 -31.26 35.60 17.64
N ARG A 2 -30.54 35.14 18.66
CA ARG A 2 -30.25 33.77 19.08
C ARG A 2 -29.73 32.79 18.03
N LEU A 3 -28.43 32.77 17.89
CA LEU A 3 -27.67 31.54 17.66
C LEU A 3 -28.06 30.51 18.72
N PRO A 4 -28.41 29.35 18.30
CA PRO A 4 -28.01 28.20 19.08
C PRO A 4 -27.37 27.18 18.21
N LEU A 5 -26.50 26.48 18.80
CA LEU A 5 -25.88 25.25 18.37
C LEU A 5 -24.85 25.41 17.24
N ILE A 6 -23.83 26.14 17.55
CA ILE A 6 -22.48 25.54 17.39
C ILE A 6 -22.42 24.42 18.42
N LEU A 7 -23.17 23.39 18.12
CA LEU A 7 -22.92 22.13 18.77
C LEU A 7 -21.62 21.63 18.18
N ALA A 8 -20.63 21.84 18.95
CA ALA A 8 -19.56 20.94 19.08
C ALA A 8 -19.57 19.86 17.98
N LEU A 9 -18.74 20.08 16.96
CA LEU A 9 -17.88 19.02 16.52
C LEU A 9 -17.11 18.56 17.77
N SER A 10 -17.81 17.93 18.67
CA SER A 10 -17.25 16.91 19.50
C SER A 10 -17.02 15.77 18.54
N LEU A 11 -16.06 15.96 17.62
CA LEU A 11 -15.04 14.92 17.60
C LEU A 11 -14.82 14.67 19.09
N ALA A 12 -15.27 13.58 19.58
CA ALA A 12 -14.81 13.03 20.82
C ALA A 12 -13.34 12.65 20.59
N ILE A 13 -12.52 13.67 20.50
CA ILE A 13 -11.17 13.59 21.00
C ILE A 13 -11.44 13.50 22.50
N VAL A 14 -11.70 12.29 22.94
CA VAL A 14 -11.44 11.93 24.31
C VAL A 14 -10.00 12.41 24.50
N PRO A 15 -9.75 13.37 25.40
CA PRO A 15 -8.41 13.50 25.89
C PRO A 15 -8.15 12.14 26.50
N LEU A 16 -7.39 11.30 25.81
CA LEU A 16 -6.80 10.10 26.37
C LEU A 16 -5.98 10.61 27.54
N GLY A 17 -6.64 10.71 28.69
CA GLY A 17 -5.95 10.75 29.94
C GLY A 17 -5.02 9.54 29.88
N ARG A 18 -3.73 9.80 29.94
CA ARG A 18 -2.62 8.85 30.01
C ARG A 18 -2.93 7.72 30.99
N ALA A 19 -3.73 6.77 30.60
CA ALA A 19 -3.69 5.45 31.19
C ALA A 19 -2.67 4.67 30.36
N LEU A 20 -1.41 4.85 30.73
CA LEU A 20 -0.36 3.88 30.42
C LEU A 20 -0.84 2.54 30.96
N ALA A 21 -1.55 1.79 30.12
CA ALA A 21 -1.75 0.38 30.37
C ALA A 21 -0.35 -0.22 30.30
N GLN A 22 0.24 -0.51 31.47
CA GLN A 22 1.42 -1.33 31.53
C GLN A 22 1.09 -2.63 30.82
N ALA A 23 1.72 -2.83 29.67
CA ALA A 23 1.65 -4.10 29.00
C ALA A 23 2.08 -5.19 29.98
N PRO A 24 1.33 -6.30 30.11
CA PRO A 24 1.77 -7.42 30.92
C PRO A 24 3.17 -7.85 30.45
N PRO A 25 4.05 -8.28 31.33
CA PRO A 25 5.38 -8.72 30.97
C PRO A 25 5.25 -9.87 29.95
N THR A 26 5.74 -9.65 28.76
CA THR A 26 5.80 -10.65 27.69
C THR A 26 6.75 -11.75 28.16
N PRO A 27 6.36 -13.02 28.12
CA PRO A 27 7.32 -14.10 28.38
C PRO A 27 8.44 -14.00 27.37
N ALA A 28 9.68 -13.99 27.85
CA ALA A 28 10.85 -13.99 27.03
C ALA A 28 10.86 -15.25 26.16
N LEU A 29 10.76 -15.07 24.87
CA LEU A 29 11.00 -16.15 23.90
C LEU A 29 12.47 -16.54 23.96
N PRO A 30 12.82 -17.83 23.95
CA PRO A 30 14.21 -18.25 23.91
C PRO A 30 14.89 -17.67 22.66
N ALA A 31 16.07 -17.10 22.84
CA ALA A 31 16.90 -16.58 21.76
C ALA A 31 17.16 -17.72 20.75
N GLY A 32 16.44 -17.66 19.63
CA GLY A 32 16.69 -18.54 18.50
C GLY A 32 18.08 -18.22 17.93
N THR A 33 18.96 -19.18 17.92
CA THR A 33 20.25 -19.10 17.22
C THR A 33 19.94 -18.85 15.76
N ALA A 34 20.30 -17.68 15.25
CA ALA A 34 20.22 -17.36 13.84
C ALA A 34 21.04 -18.40 13.08
N THR A 35 20.37 -19.16 12.21
CA THR A 35 21.05 -20.00 11.23
C THR A 35 21.83 -19.05 10.31
N PRO A 36 23.15 -19.21 10.12
CA PRO A 36 23.88 -18.39 9.17
C PRO A 36 23.28 -18.56 7.77
N PRO A 37 23.26 -17.49 6.94
CA PRO A 37 22.79 -17.61 5.58
C PRO A 37 23.60 -18.69 4.87
N MET A 38 22.91 -19.71 4.41
CA MET A 38 23.51 -20.73 3.55
C MET A 38 23.89 -20.05 2.23
N ALA A 39 25.19 -20.01 1.95
CA ALA A 39 25.65 -19.64 0.63
C ALA A 39 25.02 -20.61 -0.40
N PRO A 40 24.59 -20.14 -1.57
CA PRO A 40 24.10 -21.03 -2.61
C PRO A 40 25.20 -22.06 -2.92
N ALA A 41 24.85 -23.33 -2.83
CA ALA A 41 25.76 -24.41 -3.22
C ALA A 41 26.19 -24.18 -4.66
N ALA A 42 27.50 -24.17 -4.91
CA ALA A 42 28.01 -24.12 -6.28
C ALA A 42 27.44 -25.28 -7.07
N PRO A 43 27.00 -25.07 -8.34
CA PRO A 43 26.53 -26.18 -9.16
C PRO A 43 27.62 -27.24 -9.28
N LEU A 44 27.28 -28.48 -8.98
CA LEU A 44 28.15 -29.61 -9.22
C LEU A 44 28.40 -29.67 -10.73
N ALA A 45 29.67 -29.51 -11.14
CA ALA A 45 30.08 -29.42 -12.53
C ALA A 45 29.80 -30.76 -13.26
N GLY A 46 28.73 -30.79 -14.03
CA GLY A 46 28.49 -31.83 -15.05
C GLY A 46 29.23 -31.46 -16.32
N THR A 47 29.92 -32.44 -16.92
CA THR A 47 30.65 -32.28 -18.18
C THR A 47 29.68 -32.30 -19.36
N GLY A 48 29.10 -31.16 -19.73
CA GLY A 48 28.21 -30.99 -20.90
C GLY A 48 27.42 -29.69 -20.82
N ASP A 49 26.90 -29.27 -21.95
CA ASP A 49 26.12 -28.03 -22.10
C ASP A 49 24.71 -28.05 -21.44
N PHE A 50 24.38 -29.15 -20.70
CA PHE A 50 23.08 -29.30 -20.04
C PHE A 50 23.13 -28.89 -18.57
N HIS A 51 22.13 -28.12 -18.12
CA HIS A 51 21.91 -27.87 -16.71
C HIS A 51 20.41 -27.81 -16.41
N ILE A 52 20.07 -28.11 -15.15
CA ILE A 52 18.69 -28.02 -14.66
C ILE A 52 18.44 -26.57 -14.23
N VAL A 53 17.36 -25.96 -14.75
CA VAL A 53 16.82 -24.69 -14.33
C VAL A 53 15.50 -24.94 -13.62
N TRP A 54 15.25 -24.24 -12.55
CA TRP A 54 14.00 -24.38 -11.81
C TRP A 54 13.52 -23.03 -11.27
N GLU A 55 12.22 -22.94 -11.03
CA GLU A 55 11.61 -21.77 -10.41
C GLU A 55 10.45 -22.19 -9.50
N VAL A 56 10.20 -21.39 -8.47
CA VAL A 56 8.99 -21.50 -7.66
C VAL A 56 7.81 -20.98 -8.47
N LYS A 57 6.72 -21.73 -8.52
CA LYS A 57 5.42 -21.23 -8.96
C LYS A 57 4.73 -20.59 -7.75
N ASP A 58 3.74 -19.75 -7.97
CA ASP A 58 3.08 -19.01 -6.88
C ASP A 58 4.06 -18.23 -5.97
N ARG A 59 5.08 -17.62 -6.54
CA ARG A 59 6.16 -16.94 -5.81
C ARG A 59 5.64 -15.82 -4.89
N PHE A 60 4.59 -15.11 -5.30
CA PHE A 60 3.94 -14.11 -4.46
C PHE A 60 2.64 -14.67 -3.88
N ARG A 61 2.73 -15.21 -2.67
CA ARG A 61 1.70 -16.06 -2.07
C ARG A 61 0.39 -15.36 -1.71
N LEU A 62 0.34 -14.03 -1.78
CA LEU A 62 -0.90 -13.29 -1.60
C LEU A 62 -1.90 -13.51 -2.75
N PHE A 63 -1.45 -13.84 -3.96
CA PHE A 63 -2.30 -14.13 -5.10
C PHE A 63 -2.80 -15.57 -5.09
N ARG A 64 -4.06 -15.78 -5.48
CA ARG A 64 -4.68 -17.12 -5.56
C ARG A 64 -4.31 -17.88 -6.82
N ASN A 65 -3.82 -17.20 -7.85
CA ASN A 65 -3.45 -17.82 -9.09
C ASN A 65 -2.13 -17.28 -9.64
N ASP A 66 -1.41 -18.14 -10.32
CA ASP A 66 -0.13 -17.78 -10.94
C ASP A 66 -0.30 -16.86 -12.16
N ALA A 67 -1.48 -16.85 -12.79
CA ALA A 67 -1.73 -16.02 -13.97
C ALA A 67 -1.65 -14.52 -13.66
N ASP A 68 -2.16 -14.06 -12.51
CA ASP A 68 -2.03 -12.66 -12.10
C ASP A 68 -0.57 -12.29 -11.84
N PHE A 69 0.19 -13.18 -11.19
CA PHE A 69 1.62 -12.99 -10.99
C PHE A 69 2.38 -12.90 -12.32
N LEU A 70 2.15 -13.84 -13.25
CA LEU A 70 2.82 -13.86 -14.54
C LEU A 70 2.51 -12.64 -15.40
N ARG A 71 1.27 -12.13 -15.35
CA ARG A 71 0.87 -10.90 -16.03
C ARG A 71 1.68 -9.70 -15.52
N LEU A 72 1.85 -9.57 -14.20
CA LEU A 72 2.63 -8.49 -13.61
C LEU A 72 4.14 -8.67 -13.85
N ALA A 73 4.62 -9.90 -13.78
CA ALA A 73 6.01 -10.24 -14.11
C ALA A 73 6.37 -9.90 -15.57
N ALA A 74 5.45 -10.12 -16.50
CA ALA A 74 5.65 -9.76 -17.91
C ALA A 74 5.80 -8.25 -18.15
N ALA A 75 5.23 -7.42 -17.26
CA ALA A 75 5.43 -5.97 -17.31
C ALA A 75 6.80 -5.55 -16.75
N SER A 76 7.43 -6.36 -15.89
CA SER A 76 8.77 -6.10 -15.36
C SER A 76 9.83 -6.52 -16.37
N ARG A 77 10.74 -5.61 -16.70
CA ARG A 77 11.87 -5.85 -17.62
C ARG A 77 13.23 -5.70 -16.94
N GLY A 78 13.25 -5.68 -15.61
CA GLY A 78 14.45 -5.43 -14.82
C GLY A 78 14.88 -3.96 -14.77
N ASP A 79 14.03 -3.06 -15.21
CA ASP A 79 14.23 -1.60 -15.25
C ASP A 79 13.50 -0.84 -14.12
N GLY A 80 13.00 -1.56 -13.13
CA GLY A 80 12.38 -1.01 -11.92
C GLY A 80 10.87 -1.16 -11.85
N VAL A 81 10.35 -0.89 -10.65
CA VAL A 81 8.92 -0.96 -10.34
C VAL A 81 8.15 0.18 -11.00
N LEU A 82 8.71 1.39 -11.01
CA LEU A 82 8.09 2.56 -11.63
C LEU A 82 7.92 2.36 -13.15
N ALA A 83 8.94 1.83 -13.82
CA ALA A 83 8.85 1.56 -15.24
C ALA A 83 7.86 0.43 -15.58
N ALA A 84 7.75 -0.58 -14.71
CA ALA A 84 6.73 -1.62 -14.83
C ALA A 84 5.33 -1.07 -14.62
N GLU A 85 5.15 -0.16 -13.65
CA GLU A 85 3.89 0.52 -13.38
C GLU A 85 3.40 1.31 -14.58
N ASP A 86 4.25 2.14 -15.18
CA ASP A 86 3.90 2.91 -16.38
C ASP A 86 3.42 2.01 -17.53
N ARG A 87 4.02 0.83 -17.69
CA ARG A 87 3.56 -0.15 -18.68
C ARG A 87 2.20 -0.76 -18.35
N LEU A 88 1.97 -1.10 -17.08
CA LEU A 88 0.71 -1.66 -16.62
C LEU A 88 -0.44 -0.66 -16.74
N GLU A 89 -0.21 0.59 -16.38
CA GLU A 89 -1.23 1.64 -16.46
C GLU A 89 -1.57 1.99 -17.92
N ARG A 90 -0.59 2.02 -18.81
CA ARG A 90 -0.84 2.17 -20.25
C ARG A 90 -1.61 0.97 -20.82
N ALA A 91 -1.33 -0.24 -20.37
CA ALA A 91 -2.01 -1.44 -20.81
C ALA A 91 -3.49 -1.50 -20.35
N THR A 92 -3.81 -0.80 -19.25
CA THR A 92 -5.16 -0.70 -18.69
C THR A 92 -5.87 0.62 -19.03
N ASP A 93 -5.29 1.42 -19.92
CA ASP A 93 -5.81 2.76 -20.26
C ASP A 93 -6.00 3.67 -19.04
N GLY A 94 -5.12 3.57 -18.04
CA GLY A 94 -5.17 4.35 -16.81
C GLY A 94 -6.33 4.00 -15.87
N LEU A 95 -6.99 2.87 -16.07
CA LEU A 95 -8.09 2.40 -15.20
C LEU A 95 -7.61 1.54 -14.02
N GLY A 96 -6.31 1.23 -13.97
CA GLY A 96 -5.68 0.48 -12.88
C GLY A 96 -5.60 -1.03 -13.16
N TRP A 97 -4.43 -1.58 -12.92
CA TRP A 97 -4.17 -3.01 -13.11
C TRP A 97 -4.68 -3.88 -11.95
N ALA A 98 -4.82 -3.30 -10.76
CA ALA A 98 -5.17 -4.05 -9.55
C ALA A 98 -6.65 -4.45 -9.48
N LYS A 99 -7.53 -3.81 -10.26
CA LYS A 99 -8.98 -4.03 -10.22
C LYS A 99 -9.39 -5.49 -10.48
N ASP A 100 -8.65 -6.18 -11.33
CA ASP A 100 -8.93 -7.57 -11.67
C ASP A 100 -8.22 -8.56 -10.73
N VAL A 101 -7.25 -8.09 -9.94
CA VAL A 101 -6.44 -8.89 -9.02
C VAL A 101 -7.03 -8.92 -7.62
N VAL A 102 -7.57 -7.79 -7.15
CA VAL A 102 -8.02 -7.63 -5.76
C VAL A 102 -9.08 -8.66 -5.33
N ALA A 103 -9.87 -9.17 -6.25
CA ALA A 103 -10.84 -10.23 -5.98
C ALA A 103 -10.21 -11.63 -5.83
N ASN A 104 -8.95 -11.79 -6.22
CA ASN A 104 -8.22 -13.06 -6.29
C ASN A 104 -7.07 -13.13 -5.28
N LEU A 105 -7.25 -12.54 -4.10
CA LEU A 105 -6.26 -12.54 -3.03
C LEU A 105 -6.58 -13.60 -1.97
N CYS A 106 -5.56 -14.05 -1.24
CA CYS A 106 -5.71 -14.92 -0.08
C CYS A 106 -6.20 -14.14 1.16
N LEU A 107 -7.29 -13.41 0.96
CA LEU A 107 -7.99 -12.60 1.94
C LEU A 107 -9.46 -12.98 1.98
N ASP A 108 -10.09 -12.77 3.13
CA ASP A 108 -11.54 -12.86 3.27
C ASP A 108 -12.25 -11.61 2.67
N ASN A 109 -13.57 -11.60 2.71
CA ASN A 109 -14.37 -10.50 2.17
C ASN A 109 -14.17 -9.16 2.92
N PHE A 110 -13.50 -9.16 4.06
CA PHE A 110 -13.17 -7.97 4.85
C PHE A 110 -11.72 -7.53 4.65
N GLY A 111 -10.95 -8.27 3.85
CA GLY A 111 -9.53 -8.02 3.62
C GLY A 111 -8.60 -8.51 4.73
N ASN A 112 -9.06 -9.44 5.57
CA ASN A 112 -8.21 -10.11 6.54
C ASN A 112 -7.57 -11.35 5.91
N LEU A 113 -6.38 -11.71 6.37
CA LEU A 113 -5.69 -12.91 5.89
C LEU A 113 -6.48 -14.18 6.18
N GLU A 114 -6.65 -15.02 5.18
CA GLU A 114 -7.17 -16.37 5.37
C GLU A 114 -6.07 -17.28 5.92
N GLU A 115 -6.39 -18.08 6.93
CA GLU A 115 -5.43 -19.08 7.46
C GLU A 115 -5.09 -20.15 6.40
N THR A 116 -6.08 -20.50 5.58
CA THR A 116 -5.89 -21.43 4.45
C THR A 116 -6.37 -20.77 3.17
N CYS A 117 -5.58 -20.88 2.13
CA CYS A 117 -5.86 -20.32 0.81
C CYS A 117 -5.94 -21.43 -0.23
N GLU A 118 -6.92 -21.36 -1.12
CA GLU A 118 -6.97 -22.22 -2.30
C GLU A 118 -6.26 -21.52 -3.45
N ARG A 119 -5.24 -22.21 -3.99
CA ARG A 119 -4.42 -21.75 -5.11
C ARG A 119 -4.36 -22.79 -6.19
N ASP A 120 -4.73 -22.41 -7.41
CA ASP A 120 -4.74 -23.32 -8.57
C ASP A 120 -5.37 -24.69 -8.24
N GLY A 121 -6.46 -24.66 -7.42
CA GLY A 121 -7.20 -25.87 -6.99
C GLY A 121 -6.54 -26.65 -5.85
N VAL A 122 -5.46 -26.14 -5.25
CA VAL A 122 -4.80 -26.75 -4.09
C VAL A 122 -5.02 -25.90 -2.85
N ARG A 123 -5.61 -26.49 -1.81
CA ARG A 123 -5.78 -25.83 -0.52
C ARG A 123 -4.52 -25.98 0.32
N GLU A 124 -3.95 -24.86 0.75
CA GLU A 124 -2.71 -24.83 1.55
C GLU A 124 -2.81 -23.83 2.71
N ASN A 125 -1.96 -24.00 3.72
CA ASN A 125 -1.81 -23.00 4.76
C ASN A 125 -1.07 -21.80 4.20
N TYR A 126 -1.64 -20.59 4.39
CA TYR A 126 -1.06 -19.35 3.87
C TYR A 126 0.26 -19.01 4.57
N LEU A 127 0.27 -19.05 5.91
CA LEU A 127 1.41 -18.60 6.72
C LEU A 127 2.53 -19.64 6.81
N THR A 128 2.18 -20.94 6.78
CA THR A 128 3.11 -22.05 7.00
C THR A 128 2.88 -23.14 5.98
N PRO A 129 3.28 -22.92 4.70
CA PRO A 129 3.16 -23.95 3.67
C PRO A 129 4.01 -25.17 4.01
N ILE A 130 3.47 -26.36 3.79
CA ILE A 130 4.20 -27.61 3.99
C ILE A 130 5.10 -27.95 2.81
N ASP A 131 4.81 -27.41 1.64
CA ASP A 131 5.54 -27.58 0.40
C ASP A 131 5.32 -26.40 -0.54
N HIS A 132 6.12 -26.30 -1.59
CA HIS A 132 6.04 -25.28 -2.63
C HIS A 132 5.92 -25.90 -4.01
N PRO A 133 5.03 -25.40 -4.88
CA PRO A 133 4.99 -25.80 -6.28
C PRO A 133 6.19 -25.22 -7.01
N ILE A 134 6.86 -26.07 -7.80
CA ILE A 134 8.00 -25.68 -8.64
C ILE A 134 7.83 -26.16 -10.06
N GLY A 135 8.46 -25.46 -10.99
CA GLY A 135 8.68 -25.88 -12.35
C GLY A 135 10.17 -26.16 -12.58
N VAL A 136 10.49 -27.26 -13.23
CA VAL A 136 11.87 -27.68 -13.51
C VAL A 136 12.02 -27.97 -15.00
N THR A 137 13.06 -27.41 -15.62
CA THR A 137 13.36 -27.61 -17.05
C THR A 137 14.84 -27.91 -17.26
N ILE A 138 15.18 -28.44 -18.44
CA ILE A 138 16.55 -28.58 -18.89
C ILE A 138 16.91 -27.36 -19.75
N SER A 139 18.02 -26.73 -19.45
CA SER A 139 18.65 -25.74 -20.32
C SER A 139 19.83 -26.39 -21.05
N GLY A 140 19.91 -26.16 -22.35
CA GLY A 140 20.89 -26.75 -23.24
C GLY A 140 20.23 -27.34 -24.51
N PRO A 141 20.98 -27.83 -25.45
CA PRO A 141 20.49 -28.39 -26.71
C PRO A 141 19.85 -29.78 -26.48
N ALA A 142 18.67 -29.82 -25.80
CA ALA A 142 17.95 -31.06 -25.56
C ALA A 142 17.60 -31.75 -26.89
N PRO A 143 17.77 -33.10 -26.98
CA PRO A 143 17.39 -33.83 -28.18
C PRO A 143 15.89 -33.66 -28.46
N GLN A 144 15.55 -33.28 -29.68
CA GLN A 144 14.16 -33.25 -30.13
C GLN A 144 13.56 -34.63 -30.09
N ASP A 145 12.29 -34.73 -29.71
CA ASP A 145 11.54 -36.03 -29.64
C ASP A 145 12.10 -37.07 -28.64
N ALA A 146 13.02 -36.68 -27.76
CA ALA A 146 13.57 -37.59 -26.74
C ALA A 146 12.76 -37.47 -25.42
N SER A 147 12.67 -38.59 -24.70
CA SER A 147 12.10 -38.67 -23.36
C SER A 147 13.21 -38.69 -22.31
N CYS A 148 13.13 -37.79 -21.35
CA CYS A 148 14.05 -37.68 -20.24
C CYS A 148 13.44 -38.29 -18.96
N VAL A 149 14.29 -38.97 -18.18
CA VAL A 149 13.90 -39.62 -16.93
C VAL A 149 14.33 -38.73 -15.77
N TRP A 150 13.38 -38.13 -15.11
CA TRP A 150 13.59 -37.28 -13.93
C TRP A 150 13.49 -38.10 -12.65
N SER A 151 14.30 -37.76 -11.67
CA SER A 151 14.28 -38.30 -10.31
C SER A 151 14.42 -37.21 -9.30
N PHE A 152 13.55 -37.20 -8.30
CA PHE A 152 13.49 -36.18 -7.22
C PHE A 152 13.60 -36.88 -5.88
N ASP A 153 14.63 -36.52 -5.09
CA ASP A 153 14.89 -37.09 -3.77
C ASP A 153 14.89 -35.97 -2.71
N SER A 154 13.91 -35.99 -1.82
CA SER A 154 13.79 -35.06 -0.68
C SER A 154 14.29 -35.66 0.63
N GLY A 155 14.95 -36.83 0.60
CA GLY A 155 15.54 -37.48 1.76
C GLY A 155 14.56 -38.17 2.72
N ASN A 156 13.26 -38.16 2.43
CA ASN A 156 12.21 -38.70 3.28
C ASN A 156 11.27 -39.61 2.49
N GLY A 157 11.74 -40.77 2.11
CA GLY A 157 10.96 -41.76 1.35
C GLY A 157 11.59 -42.14 0.02
N PRO A 158 10.90 -42.91 -0.82
CA PRO A 158 11.40 -43.28 -2.14
C PRO A 158 11.46 -42.04 -3.04
N SER A 159 12.50 -41.95 -3.86
CA SER A 159 12.60 -40.87 -4.87
C SER A 159 11.41 -40.96 -5.84
N GLN A 160 10.83 -39.81 -6.14
CA GLN A 160 9.80 -39.72 -7.18
C GLN A 160 10.46 -39.74 -8.55
N GLN A 161 9.95 -40.57 -9.46
CA GLN A 161 10.44 -40.61 -10.84
C GLN A 161 9.31 -40.29 -11.82
N THR A 162 9.65 -39.59 -12.88
CA THR A 162 8.74 -39.30 -13.98
C THR A 162 9.50 -39.28 -15.30
N THR A 163 8.85 -39.69 -16.37
CA THR A 163 9.39 -39.65 -17.73
C THR A 163 8.54 -38.74 -18.57
N VAL A 164 9.14 -37.69 -19.12
CA VAL A 164 8.46 -36.68 -19.97
C VAL A 164 9.36 -36.32 -21.15
N PRO A 165 8.82 -35.72 -22.22
CA PRO A 165 9.65 -35.11 -23.25
C PRO A 165 10.71 -34.19 -22.65
N CYS A 166 11.93 -34.19 -23.18
CA CYS A 166 13.05 -33.44 -22.59
C CYS A 166 12.88 -31.94 -22.64
N ASP A 167 12.07 -31.43 -23.52
CA ASP A 167 11.69 -30.01 -23.69
C ASP A 167 10.50 -29.60 -22.81
N GLN A 168 9.86 -30.55 -22.12
CA GLN A 168 8.70 -30.29 -21.27
C GLN A 168 9.09 -29.88 -19.86
N GLU A 169 8.42 -28.83 -19.33
CA GLU A 169 8.51 -28.49 -17.91
C GLU A 169 7.91 -29.60 -17.03
N VAL A 170 8.66 -30.03 -16.02
CA VAL A 170 8.15 -30.90 -14.96
C VAL A 170 7.64 -30.04 -13.79
N LYS A 171 6.39 -30.19 -13.46
CA LYS A 171 5.76 -29.53 -12.31
C LYS A 171 5.64 -30.51 -11.15
N LEU A 172 6.10 -30.11 -9.99
CA LEU A 172 6.00 -30.91 -8.76
C LEU A 172 5.94 -30.02 -7.53
N ARG A 173 5.70 -30.63 -6.37
CA ARG A 173 5.75 -29.90 -5.09
C ARG A 173 6.94 -30.42 -4.28
N VAL A 174 7.73 -29.52 -3.72
CA VAL A 174 8.90 -29.83 -2.89
C VAL A 174 8.65 -29.40 -1.44
N PRO A 175 9.07 -30.19 -0.44
CA PRO A 175 8.83 -29.88 0.97
C PRO A 175 9.44 -28.54 1.38
N SER A 176 8.69 -27.75 2.16
CA SER A 176 9.17 -26.49 2.72
C SER A 176 10.33 -26.73 3.69
N GLY A 177 11.33 -25.81 3.65
CA GLY A 177 12.48 -25.84 4.54
C GLY A 177 13.45 -27.02 4.35
N ARG A 178 13.38 -27.72 3.22
CA ARG A 178 14.25 -28.86 2.90
C ARG A 178 14.83 -28.73 1.50
N THR A 179 15.96 -29.38 1.29
CA THR A 179 16.57 -29.53 -0.04
C THR A 179 16.04 -30.77 -0.72
N THR A 180 15.65 -30.66 -1.98
CA THR A 180 15.31 -31.78 -2.87
C THR A 180 16.38 -31.84 -3.93
N VAL A 181 16.99 -33.06 -4.12
CA VAL A 181 17.92 -33.29 -5.21
C VAL A 181 17.12 -33.68 -6.44
N ALA A 182 17.18 -32.87 -7.49
CA ALA A 182 16.63 -33.17 -8.80
C ALA A 182 17.75 -33.72 -9.68
N SER A 183 17.50 -34.86 -10.34
CA SER A 183 18.39 -35.44 -11.33
C SER A 183 17.62 -35.77 -12.60
N VAL A 184 18.26 -35.65 -13.75
CA VAL A 184 17.68 -36.03 -15.03
C VAL A 184 18.66 -36.82 -15.84
N ASP A 185 18.22 -37.96 -16.41
CA ASP A 185 18.93 -38.72 -17.38
C ASP A 185 18.47 -38.33 -18.80
N ILE A 186 19.38 -37.70 -19.55
CA ILE A 186 19.13 -37.12 -20.88
C ILE A 186 19.74 -38.13 -21.91
N PRO A 187 18.95 -38.75 -22.79
CA PRO A 187 19.46 -39.62 -23.82
C PRO A 187 20.25 -38.82 -24.86
N LEU A 188 21.41 -39.31 -25.23
CA LEU A 188 22.24 -38.77 -26.29
C LEU A 188 22.06 -39.56 -27.59
N GLY A 189 22.31 -38.90 -28.73
CA GLY A 189 22.10 -39.51 -30.06
C GLY A 189 22.95 -40.74 -30.37
N ASP A 190 23.95 -41.06 -29.54
CA ASP A 190 24.82 -42.24 -29.66
C ASP A 190 24.32 -43.45 -28.83
N GLY A 191 23.14 -43.34 -28.20
CA GLY A 191 22.58 -44.41 -27.37
C GLY A 191 23.05 -44.38 -25.92
N THR A 192 23.88 -43.45 -25.52
CA THR A 192 24.25 -43.16 -24.11
C THR A 192 23.28 -42.19 -23.47
N ALA A 193 23.36 -42.01 -22.14
CA ALA A 193 22.62 -40.99 -21.42
C ALA A 193 23.56 -40.13 -20.57
N GLN A 194 23.31 -38.85 -20.53
CA GLN A 194 24.02 -37.94 -19.65
C GLN A 194 23.13 -37.65 -18.43
N ARG A 195 23.68 -37.83 -17.22
CA ARG A 195 23.00 -37.48 -15.97
C ARG A 195 23.43 -36.10 -15.52
N VAL A 196 22.45 -35.26 -15.22
CA VAL A 196 22.64 -33.91 -14.65
C VAL A 196 21.87 -33.86 -13.34
N SER A 197 22.39 -33.16 -12.32
CA SER A 197 21.75 -33.04 -11.02
C SER A 197 21.88 -31.60 -10.49
N THR A 198 20.88 -31.16 -9.73
CA THR A 198 20.89 -29.88 -9.01
C THR A 198 20.17 -29.99 -7.66
N GLU A 199 20.51 -29.13 -6.75
CA GLU A 199 19.78 -28.97 -5.49
C GLU A 199 18.69 -27.94 -5.64
N ILE A 200 17.49 -28.27 -5.19
CA ILE A 200 16.32 -27.40 -5.14
C ILE A 200 16.05 -27.06 -3.69
N ALA A 201 16.28 -25.81 -3.30
CA ALA A 201 16.02 -25.29 -1.97
C ALA A 201 15.23 -23.99 -2.07
N VAL A 202 13.93 -24.08 -1.85
CA VAL A 202 13.06 -22.90 -1.89
C VAL A 202 13.37 -22.01 -0.71
N ARG A 203 13.66 -20.73 -0.99
CA ARG A 203 13.74 -19.68 0.03
C ARG A 203 12.33 -19.17 0.29
N ASP A 204 11.75 -19.53 1.43
CA ASP A 204 10.43 -19.06 1.86
C ASP A 204 10.61 -17.96 2.91
N VAL A 205 10.13 -16.75 2.61
CA VAL A 205 10.22 -15.58 3.50
C VAL A 205 8.84 -15.15 3.99
N LEU A 206 8.77 -14.86 5.29
CA LEU A 206 7.60 -14.31 5.96
C LEU A 206 7.87 -12.85 6.34
N VAL A 207 7.13 -11.92 5.74
CA VAL A 207 7.33 -10.48 5.89
C VAL A 207 6.07 -9.82 6.38
N ALA A 208 6.16 -8.98 7.41
CA ALA A 208 5.04 -8.14 7.85
C ALA A 208 5.18 -6.71 7.32
N GLY A 209 4.08 -6.15 6.84
CA GLY A 209 3.95 -4.74 6.49
C GLY A 209 3.15 -4.01 7.55
N LEU A 210 3.77 -3.06 8.25
CA LEU A 210 3.17 -2.26 9.32
C LEU A 210 3.24 -0.78 8.96
N GLY A 211 2.44 0.03 9.63
CA GLY A 211 2.54 1.47 9.54
C GLY A 211 1.23 2.20 9.33
N ASP A 212 1.36 3.41 8.80
CA ASP A 212 0.26 4.34 8.55
C ASP A 212 -0.27 4.29 7.11
N SER A 213 -0.90 5.36 6.66
CA SER A 213 -1.49 5.51 5.33
C SER A 213 -0.48 5.37 4.18
N ILE A 214 0.74 5.86 4.36
CA ILE A 214 1.82 5.70 3.37
C ILE A 214 2.20 4.22 3.22
N ALA A 215 2.22 3.49 4.31
CA ALA A 215 2.47 2.05 4.28
C ALA A 215 1.29 1.25 3.70
N ALA A 216 0.06 1.70 3.95
CA ALA A 216 -1.16 1.07 3.48
C ALA A 216 -1.40 1.23 1.96
N GLY A 217 -0.93 2.34 1.37
CA GLY A 217 -1.18 2.66 -0.05
C GLY A 217 -2.36 3.61 -0.25
N GLU A 218 -2.65 4.45 0.75
CA GLU A 218 -3.74 5.41 0.74
C GLU A 218 -3.76 6.27 -0.53
N GLY A 219 -4.95 6.61 -0.99
CA GLY A 219 -5.18 7.38 -2.22
C GLY A 219 -5.24 6.54 -3.49
N ASN A 220 -4.98 5.23 -3.41
CA ASN A 220 -4.98 4.34 -4.59
C ASN A 220 -5.78 3.07 -4.31
N PRO A 221 -7.12 3.13 -4.33
CA PRO A 221 -7.93 1.92 -4.22
C PRO A 221 -7.58 0.93 -5.34
N ASP A 222 -7.62 -0.36 -5.06
CA ASP A 222 -7.31 -1.39 -6.05
C ASP A 222 -8.25 -1.36 -7.25
N LYS A 223 -9.50 -0.95 -7.01
CA LYS A 223 -10.45 -0.55 -8.03
C LYS A 223 -10.94 0.87 -7.72
N ALA A 224 -10.69 1.80 -8.61
CA ALA A 224 -11.24 3.15 -8.49
C ALA A 224 -12.75 3.17 -8.73
N VAL A 225 -13.39 4.25 -8.31
CA VAL A 225 -14.81 4.48 -8.59
C VAL A 225 -15.03 4.53 -10.11
N GLU A 226 -16.06 3.85 -10.59
CA GLU A 226 -16.53 3.95 -11.97
C GLU A 226 -17.48 5.13 -12.08
N LEU A 227 -17.10 6.14 -12.87
CA LEU A 227 -17.79 7.43 -12.98
C LEU A 227 -18.80 7.52 -14.11
N ASP A 228 -19.07 6.42 -14.81
CA ASP A 228 -20.02 6.35 -15.89
C ASP A 228 -21.45 6.00 -15.43
N GLY A 229 -22.43 6.32 -16.26
CA GLY A 229 -23.75 5.71 -16.26
C GLY A 229 -24.69 5.99 -15.08
N GLY A 230 -24.42 6.92 -14.21
CA GLY A 230 -25.33 7.17 -13.09
C GLY A 230 -24.71 7.84 -11.90
N PHE A 231 -23.51 8.30 -12.09
CA PHE A 231 -22.78 8.98 -11.02
C PHE A 231 -23.47 10.30 -10.67
N CYS A 232 -23.77 10.51 -9.42
CA CYS A 232 -24.53 11.68 -8.96
C CYS A 232 -23.64 12.70 -8.27
N PHE A 233 -23.75 13.93 -8.70
CA PHE A 233 -23.11 15.06 -8.04
C PHE A 233 -24.16 15.87 -7.27
N LYS A 234 -24.00 16.01 -5.97
CA LYS A 234 -24.88 16.86 -5.18
C LYS A 234 -24.55 18.33 -5.39
N ARG A 235 -25.58 19.10 -5.76
CA ARG A 235 -25.48 20.53 -5.87
C ARG A 235 -25.48 21.17 -4.48
N PHE A 236 -24.61 22.16 -4.25
CA PHE A 236 -24.58 22.93 -3.02
C PHE A 236 -24.27 24.40 -3.29
N LEU A 237 -24.64 25.25 -2.37
CA LEU A 237 -24.40 26.69 -2.44
C LEU A 237 -23.13 27.02 -1.64
N SER A 238 -22.14 27.61 -2.30
CA SER A 238 -21.04 28.26 -1.60
C SER A 238 -21.40 29.73 -1.37
N GLY A 239 -20.99 30.28 -0.22
CA GLY A 239 -21.39 31.61 0.24
C GLY A 239 -21.00 32.77 -0.70
N GLY A 240 -21.74 32.97 -1.77
CA GLY A 240 -21.55 34.08 -2.69
C GLY A 240 -21.87 33.77 -4.14
N PHE A 241 -22.90 33.05 -4.45
CA PHE A 241 -23.49 32.95 -5.79
C PHE A 241 -22.96 31.88 -6.75
N SER A 242 -21.90 31.18 -6.40
CA SER A 242 -21.42 30.06 -7.22
C SER A 242 -22.04 28.77 -6.74
N GLN A 243 -22.46 27.92 -7.67
CA GLN A 243 -22.99 26.59 -7.38
C GLN A 243 -21.95 25.54 -7.78
N TYR A 244 -21.71 24.62 -6.87
CA TYR A 244 -20.75 23.55 -7.08
C TYR A 244 -21.43 22.21 -6.94
N PHE A 245 -20.88 21.23 -7.63
CA PHE A 245 -21.33 19.84 -7.51
C PHE A 245 -20.20 19.04 -6.86
N ARG A 246 -20.58 18.10 -6.06
CA ARG A 246 -19.67 17.13 -5.45
C ARG A 246 -20.18 15.73 -5.66
N PRO A 247 -19.29 14.77 -5.74
CA PRO A 247 -19.68 13.37 -5.83
C PRO A 247 -20.46 12.93 -4.59
N SER A 248 -21.39 12.01 -4.78
CA SER A 248 -22.20 11.44 -3.70
C SER A 248 -22.34 9.94 -3.88
N ARG A 249 -22.17 9.19 -2.78
CA ARG A 249 -22.46 7.75 -2.75
C ARG A 249 -23.88 7.41 -3.18
N ALA A 250 -24.84 8.29 -2.89
CA ALA A 250 -26.24 8.12 -3.27
C ALA A 250 -26.47 8.13 -4.76
N GLY A 251 -25.46 8.41 -5.57
CA GLY A 251 -25.59 8.64 -6.96
C GLY A 251 -25.75 7.41 -7.85
N TYR A 252 -25.62 6.23 -7.30
CA TYR A 252 -25.81 4.99 -8.04
C TYR A 252 -27.23 4.44 -7.88
N ASP A 253 -28.21 5.32 -7.89
CA ASP A 253 -29.61 4.95 -7.93
C ASP A 253 -30.24 5.39 -9.25
N ASP A 254 -31.15 4.57 -9.80
CA ASP A 254 -31.86 4.86 -11.03
C ASP A 254 -32.63 6.19 -11.00
N ASP A 255 -33.00 6.69 -9.82
CA ASP A 255 -33.67 7.97 -9.65
C ASP A 255 -32.73 9.17 -9.55
N ARG A 256 -31.41 8.92 -9.55
CA ARG A 256 -30.35 9.95 -9.42
C ARG A 256 -30.51 10.90 -8.23
N SER A 257 -31.24 10.49 -7.20
CA SER A 257 -31.39 11.28 -6.00
C SER A 257 -30.13 11.21 -5.15
N CYS A 258 -29.36 12.28 -5.11
CA CYS A 258 -28.15 12.40 -4.30
C CYS A 258 -28.40 12.63 -2.81
N GLU A 259 -29.63 12.47 -2.35
CA GLU A 259 -30.00 13.11 -1.09
C GLU A 259 -29.60 12.35 0.17
N ASN A 260 -29.50 11.02 0.18
CA ASN A 260 -29.50 10.31 1.46
C ASN A 260 -28.58 9.09 1.61
N GLY A 261 -27.57 8.91 0.79
CA GLY A 261 -26.79 7.65 0.81
C GLY A 261 -27.61 6.49 0.23
N PRO A 262 -27.11 5.25 0.21
CA PRO A 262 -27.84 4.13 -0.39
C PRO A 262 -29.15 3.91 0.37
N SER A 263 -30.22 4.49 -0.17
CA SER A 263 -31.57 4.47 0.42
C SER A 263 -32.29 3.13 0.21
N SER A 264 -31.72 2.26 -0.62
CA SER A 264 -32.31 0.98 -0.95
C SER A 264 -31.25 -0.14 -1.08
N PRO A 265 -31.62 -1.42 -0.94
CA PRO A 265 -30.74 -2.54 -1.24
C PRO A 265 -30.21 -2.55 -2.68
N THR A 266 -30.90 -1.91 -3.62
CA THR A 266 -30.46 -1.77 -5.00
C THR A 266 -29.33 -0.76 -5.13
N ALA A 267 -29.50 0.43 -4.56
CA ALA A 267 -28.45 1.47 -4.52
C ALA A 267 -27.19 0.97 -3.82
N ALA A 268 -27.33 0.19 -2.75
CA ALA A 268 -26.21 -0.45 -2.06
C ALA A 268 -25.44 -1.42 -2.96
N ARG A 269 -26.15 -2.25 -3.73
CA ARG A 269 -25.52 -3.17 -4.69
C ARG A 269 -24.84 -2.44 -5.84
N ASP A 270 -25.42 -1.35 -6.31
CA ASP A 270 -24.82 -0.53 -7.36
C ASP A 270 -23.57 0.17 -6.86
N TRP A 271 -23.58 0.69 -5.63
CA TRP A 271 -22.35 1.20 -5.01
C TRP A 271 -21.29 0.11 -4.87
N ASP A 272 -21.64 -1.08 -4.41
CA ASP A 272 -20.69 -2.20 -4.27
C ASP A 272 -20.09 -2.60 -5.63
N ARG A 273 -20.87 -2.49 -6.70
CA ARG A 273 -20.41 -2.76 -8.06
C ARG A 273 -19.48 -1.68 -8.61
N HIS A 274 -19.83 -0.41 -8.44
CA HIS A 274 -19.19 0.74 -9.07
C HIS A 274 -18.27 1.53 -8.15
N GLY A 275 -18.40 1.36 -6.83
CA GLY A 275 -17.60 2.03 -5.82
C GLY A 275 -16.14 1.60 -5.81
N ALA A 276 -15.32 2.38 -5.12
CA ALA A 276 -13.93 2.04 -4.88
C ALA A 276 -13.81 0.74 -4.07
N ARG A 277 -12.79 -0.06 -4.39
CA ARG A 277 -12.45 -1.27 -3.63
C ARG A 277 -11.01 -1.24 -3.19
N TRP A 278 -10.80 -1.67 -1.96
CA TRP A 278 -9.52 -1.80 -1.32
C TRP A 278 -9.24 -3.27 -0.99
N MET A 279 -8.00 -3.64 -0.94
CA MET A 279 -7.58 -4.94 -0.40
C MET A 279 -8.12 -5.13 1.04
N ASN A 280 -8.12 -4.05 1.84
CA ASN A 280 -8.81 -3.98 3.12
C ASN A 280 -9.42 -2.58 3.28
N PRO A 281 -10.76 -2.45 3.26
CA PRO A 281 -11.41 -1.15 3.30
C PRO A 281 -11.33 -0.46 4.66
N ALA A 282 -11.26 -1.19 5.77
CA ALA A 282 -11.17 -0.60 7.10
C ALA A 282 -9.86 0.17 7.32
N CYS A 283 -8.80 -0.22 6.62
CA CYS A 283 -7.46 0.35 6.70
C CYS A 283 -6.96 0.96 5.39
N HIS A 284 -7.78 1.00 4.33
CA HIS A 284 -7.38 1.40 2.97
C HIS A 284 -6.08 0.73 2.49
N ARG A 285 -5.91 -0.57 2.82
CA ARG A 285 -4.77 -1.34 2.31
C ARG A 285 -4.95 -1.56 0.82
N SER A 286 -3.87 -1.42 0.06
CA SER A 286 -3.88 -1.49 -1.40
C SER A 286 -2.71 -2.26 -1.96
N LEU A 287 -2.94 -2.95 -3.09
CA LEU A 287 -1.90 -3.55 -3.92
C LEU A 287 -0.92 -2.51 -4.49
N TYR A 288 -1.34 -1.24 -4.56
CA TYR A 288 -0.50 -0.13 -4.97
C TYR A 288 0.47 0.34 -3.88
N SER A 289 0.37 -0.15 -2.64
CA SER A 289 1.30 0.23 -1.58
C SER A 289 2.74 -0.12 -1.96
N TYR A 290 3.70 0.71 -1.53
CA TYR A 290 5.12 0.40 -1.75
C TYR A 290 5.50 -0.95 -1.12
N GLN A 291 4.86 -1.35 -0.01
CA GLN A 291 5.14 -2.60 0.68
C GLN A 291 4.81 -3.81 -0.19
N VAL A 292 3.61 -3.84 -0.74
CA VAL A 292 3.18 -4.92 -1.65
C VAL A 292 4.08 -4.96 -2.88
N ARG A 293 4.34 -3.80 -3.49
CA ARG A 293 5.15 -3.70 -4.71
C ARG A 293 6.59 -4.10 -4.52
N THR A 294 7.21 -3.72 -3.40
CA THR A 294 8.57 -4.15 -3.06
C THR A 294 8.67 -5.67 -2.98
N MET A 295 7.73 -6.29 -2.29
CA MET A 295 7.74 -7.75 -2.12
C MET A 295 7.37 -8.48 -3.41
N LEU A 296 6.46 -7.92 -4.22
CA LEU A 296 6.13 -8.44 -5.54
C LEU A 296 7.33 -8.34 -6.51
N ALA A 297 8.04 -7.21 -6.51
CA ALA A 297 9.24 -7.03 -7.32
C ALA A 297 10.31 -8.05 -6.97
N LEU A 298 10.54 -8.31 -5.68
CA LEU A 298 11.48 -9.34 -5.24
C LEU A 298 11.05 -10.75 -5.67
N ALA A 299 9.76 -11.07 -5.58
CA ALA A 299 9.25 -12.36 -6.07
C ALA A 299 9.44 -12.51 -7.58
N ILE A 300 9.35 -11.42 -8.35
CA ILE A 300 9.60 -11.41 -9.79
C ILE A 300 11.10 -11.61 -10.08
N GLU A 301 11.97 -10.88 -9.37
CA GLU A 301 13.42 -10.94 -9.57
C GLU A 301 14.07 -12.26 -9.16
N GLN A 302 13.48 -12.95 -8.18
CA GLN A 302 14.07 -14.10 -7.49
C GLN A 302 13.29 -15.38 -7.80
N PRO A 303 13.68 -16.17 -8.80
CA PRO A 303 12.92 -17.36 -9.22
C PRO A 303 12.83 -18.46 -8.14
N HIS A 304 13.74 -18.45 -7.17
CA HIS A 304 13.79 -19.46 -6.09
C HIS A 304 13.18 -18.97 -4.78
N LEU A 305 12.48 -17.82 -4.81
CA LEU A 305 11.89 -17.18 -3.65
C LEU A 305 10.37 -17.41 -3.60
N ALA A 306 9.85 -17.81 -2.45
CA ALA A 306 8.43 -17.73 -2.12
C ALA A 306 8.23 -16.61 -1.09
N VAL A 307 7.29 -15.69 -1.34
CA VAL A 307 7.03 -14.54 -0.50
C VAL A 307 5.66 -14.65 0.14
N THR A 308 5.64 -14.77 1.47
CA THR A 308 4.44 -14.66 2.29
C THR A 308 4.40 -13.28 2.93
N LEU A 309 3.53 -12.40 2.43
CA LEU A 309 3.35 -11.04 2.94
C LEU A 309 2.15 -10.97 3.90
N VAL A 310 2.34 -10.33 5.04
CA VAL A 310 1.31 -10.04 6.06
C VAL A 310 1.09 -8.52 6.08
N PRO A 311 0.17 -7.97 5.26
CA PRO A 311 -0.09 -6.53 5.18
C PRO A 311 -1.00 -6.11 6.34
N LEU A 312 -0.49 -5.36 7.30
CA LEU A 312 -1.21 -4.90 8.49
C LEU A 312 -1.25 -3.37 8.63
N ALA A 313 -0.59 -2.62 7.75
CA ALA A 313 -0.61 -1.16 7.77
C ALA A 313 -2.05 -0.62 7.72
N CYS A 314 -2.31 0.52 8.36
CA CYS A 314 -3.65 1.07 8.47
C CYS A 314 -3.62 2.60 8.37
N THR A 315 -4.41 3.16 7.47
CA THR A 315 -4.55 4.60 7.28
C THR A 315 -4.94 5.28 8.60
N GLY A 316 -4.33 6.44 8.87
CA GLY A 316 -4.56 7.20 10.10
C GLY A 316 -3.84 6.67 11.34
N ALA A 317 -3.10 5.55 11.25
CA ALA A 317 -2.40 4.97 12.39
C ALA A 317 -1.36 5.94 12.96
N THR A 318 -1.38 6.08 14.29
CA THR A 318 -0.28 6.58 15.11
C THR A 318 0.40 5.42 15.80
N ILE A 319 1.54 5.68 16.44
CA ILE A 319 2.20 4.67 17.26
C ILE A 319 1.29 4.28 18.44
N GLY A 320 0.60 5.23 19.06
CA GLY A 320 -0.35 4.95 20.13
C GLY A 320 -1.62 4.25 19.64
N ALA A 321 -2.39 4.91 18.76
CA ALA A 321 -3.61 4.38 18.15
C ALA A 321 -3.27 3.85 16.75
N GLY A 322 -3.60 2.62 16.48
CA GLY A 322 -3.24 1.90 15.26
C GLY A 322 -2.13 0.86 15.50
N MET A 323 -0.99 1.21 16.11
CA MET A 323 0.04 0.20 16.40
C MET A 323 -0.25 -0.54 17.71
N PHE A 324 -0.43 0.16 18.85
CA PHE A 324 -0.63 -0.46 20.17
C PHE A 324 -2.08 -0.62 20.58
N ALA A 325 -2.94 0.30 20.20
CA ALA A 325 -4.38 0.25 20.45
C ALA A 325 -5.14 0.23 19.12
N GLY A 326 -6.38 -0.27 19.15
CA GLY A 326 -7.27 -0.17 18.00
C GLY A 326 -7.54 1.28 17.61
N GLN A 327 -7.86 1.50 16.35
CA GLN A 327 -8.21 2.80 15.80
C GLN A 327 -9.58 2.77 15.13
N ARG A 328 -10.06 3.91 14.69
CA ARG A 328 -11.26 3.98 13.87
C ARG A 328 -10.97 3.38 12.48
N ALA A 329 -11.92 2.62 11.96
CA ALA A 329 -11.89 2.17 10.57
C ALA A 329 -12.21 3.33 9.63
N ASP A 330 -11.53 3.38 8.47
CA ASP A 330 -11.77 4.43 7.47
C ASP A 330 -13.02 4.15 6.66
N ASP A 331 -13.17 2.94 6.17
CA ASP A 331 -14.35 2.51 5.43
C ASP A 331 -14.81 1.13 5.90
N CYS A 332 -16.04 0.80 5.59
CA CYS A 332 -16.58 -0.51 5.90
C CYS A 332 -17.02 -1.19 4.62
N PRO A 333 -16.73 -2.49 4.45
CA PRO A 333 -17.27 -3.22 3.33
C PRO A 333 -18.79 -3.22 3.45
N TRP A 334 -19.44 -2.66 2.44
CA TRP A 334 -20.90 -2.67 2.37
C TRP A 334 -21.37 -4.04 1.85
N VAL A 335 -21.73 -4.92 2.77
CA VAL A 335 -22.39 -6.18 2.41
C VAL A 335 -23.90 -5.98 2.60
N VAL A 336 -24.66 -6.13 1.54
CA VAL A 336 -26.12 -5.95 1.55
C VAL A 336 -26.78 -6.74 2.68
N GLY A 337 -27.34 -6.02 3.65
CA GLY A 337 -28.12 -6.59 4.75
C GLY A 337 -27.33 -6.96 6.00
N ILE A 338 -26.05 -6.69 6.08
CA ILE A 338 -25.24 -6.92 7.28
C ILE A 338 -24.36 -5.69 7.52
N GLU A 339 -24.62 -4.95 8.58
CA GLU A 339 -23.64 -4.03 9.15
C GLU A 339 -22.54 -4.88 9.81
N THR A 340 -21.47 -5.15 9.09
CA THR A 340 -20.40 -6.05 9.55
C THR A 340 -19.18 -5.32 10.05
N CYS A 341 -19.17 -3.99 9.91
CA CYS A 341 -18.07 -3.15 10.36
C CYS A 341 -18.34 -2.66 11.78
N SER A 342 -17.43 -2.95 12.70
CA SER A 342 -17.48 -2.43 14.06
C SER A 342 -17.13 -0.94 14.17
N GLY A 343 -16.80 -0.29 13.06
CA GLY A 343 -16.27 1.08 13.03
C GLY A 343 -14.87 1.21 13.63
N THR A 344 -14.19 0.09 13.91
CA THR A 344 -12.85 0.05 14.48
C THR A 344 -11.99 -0.96 13.76
N ALA A 345 -10.71 -0.58 13.50
CA ALA A 345 -9.67 -1.49 13.07
C ALA A 345 -8.85 -1.94 14.31
N PRO A 346 -8.45 -3.22 14.40
CA PRO A 346 -7.66 -3.72 15.51
C PRO A 346 -6.25 -3.10 15.52
N ALA A 347 -5.58 -3.19 16.66
CA ALA A 347 -4.18 -2.78 16.77
C ALA A 347 -3.27 -3.69 15.94
N GLN A 348 -2.37 -3.12 15.15
CA GLN A 348 -1.47 -3.88 14.27
C GLN A 348 -0.59 -4.88 15.05
N PHE A 349 -0.11 -4.52 16.25
CA PHE A 349 0.63 -5.45 17.09
C PHE A 349 -0.24 -6.57 17.66
N THR A 350 -1.54 -6.38 17.78
CA THR A 350 -2.46 -7.46 18.18
C THR A 350 -2.63 -8.42 17.00
N GLU A 351 -2.94 -7.91 15.81
CA GLU A 351 -3.03 -8.73 14.59
C GLU A 351 -1.72 -9.49 14.32
N LEU A 352 -0.56 -8.81 14.46
CA LEU A 352 0.75 -9.45 14.25
C LEU A 352 1.01 -10.57 15.27
N ARG A 353 0.64 -10.38 16.55
CA ARG A 353 0.75 -11.44 17.56
C ARG A 353 -0.14 -12.62 17.24
N ASP A 354 -1.36 -12.38 16.78
CA ASP A 354 -2.31 -13.45 16.40
C ASP A 354 -1.80 -14.23 15.19
N VAL A 355 -1.27 -13.54 14.19
CA VAL A 355 -0.59 -14.15 13.02
C VAL A 355 0.59 -15.01 13.49
N MET A 356 1.48 -14.48 14.32
CA MET A 356 2.64 -15.24 14.80
C MET A 356 2.24 -16.40 15.71
N ALA A 357 1.18 -16.28 16.49
CA ALA A 357 0.63 -17.39 17.23
C ALA A 357 0.08 -18.49 16.32
N ALA A 358 -0.54 -18.13 15.19
CA ALA A 358 -0.97 -19.08 14.17
C ALA A 358 0.23 -19.78 13.52
N VAL A 359 1.26 -19.03 13.16
CA VAL A 359 2.53 -19.55 12.63
C VAL A 359 3.14 -20.55 13.59
N HIS A 360 3.31 -20.18 14.85
CA HIS A 360 3.98 -21.03 15.85
C HIS A 360 3.21 -22.28 16.24
N ARG A 361 1.88 -22.32 16.02
CA ARG A 361 1.10 -23.57 16.17
C ARG A 361 1.51 -24.64 15.16
N GLN A 362 1.95 -24.26 13.99
CA GLN A 362 2.31 -25.18 12.89
C GLN A 362 3.83 -25.37 12.81
N ASP A 363 4.58 -24.28 12.90
CA ASP A 363 6.04 -24.26 12.93
C ASP A 363 6.57 -23.33 14.04
N PRO A 364 6.87 -23.90 15.23
CA PRO A 364 7.37 -23.12 16.36
C PRO A 364 8.69 -22.39 16.14
N LYS A 365 9.42 -22.72 15.06
CA LYS A 365 10.72 -22.12 14.74
C LYS A 365 10.62 -21.01 13.68
N ARG A 366 9.49 -20.90 12.99
CA ARG A 366 9.28 -19.88 11.96
C ARG A 366 9.11 -18.52 12.60
N ASN A 367 9.93 -17.56 12.22
CA ASN A 367 9.85 -16.17 12.64
C ASN A 367 9.65 -15.27 11.42
N LEU A 368 9.39 -13.98 11.66
CA LEU A 368 9.48 -13.01 10.59
C LEU A 368 10.92 -12.89 10.10
N ASP A 369 11.10 -12.91 8.80
CA ASP A 369 12.38 -12.60 8.17
C ASP A 369 12.64 -11.09 8.20
N MET A 370 11.58 -10.27 8.09
CA MET A 370 11.68 -8.82 8.02
C MET A 370 10.33 -8.14 8.32
N VAL A 371 10.40 -6.86 8.69
CA VAL A 371 9.25 -5.94 8.77
C VAL A 371 9.49 -4.75 7.84
N LEU A 372 8.50 -4.39 7.02
CA LEU A 372 8.42 -3.10 6.31
C LEU A 372 7.62 -2.13 7.17
N LEU A 373 8.08 -0.88 7.30
CA LEU A 373 7.48 0.08 8.21
C LEU A 373 7.55 1.52 7.67
N THR A 374 6.46 2.25 7.81
CA THR A 374 6.40 3.72 7.73
C THR A 374 5.40 4.19 8.77
N ILE A 375 5.82 4.99 9.76
CA ILE A 375 4.97 5.48 10.86
C ILE A 375 5.53 6.78 11.45
N GLY A 376 4.67 7.67 11.95
CA GLY A 376 5.05 8.87 12.69
C GLY A 376 4.46 10.17 12.13
N ALA A 377 3.95 10.18 10.89
CA ALA A 377 3.34 11.39 10.33
C ALA A 377 2.05 11.78 11.08
N ASN A 378 1.22 10.82 11.46
CA ASN A 378 0.01 11.08 12.23
C ASN A 378 0.31 11.48 13.67
N ASP A 379 1.41 11.00 14.25
CA ASP A 379 1.86 11.38 15.60
C ASP A 379 2.24 12.86 15.69
N VAL A 380 2.74 13.46 14.60
CA VAL A 380 2.98 14.91 14.50
C VAL A 380 1.77 15.68 13.97
N ASN A 381 0.61 15.04 13.84
CA ASN A 381 -0.63 15.62 13.30
C ASN A 381 -0.44 16.23 11.89
N PHE A 382 0.15 15.45 10.98
CA PHE A 382 0.39 15.90 9.60
C PHE A 382 -0.91 16.29 8.87
N ALA A 383 -2.00 15.55 9.07
CA ALA A 383 -3.32 15.92 8.54
C ALA A 383 -3.77 17.29 9.02
N GLY A 384 -3.49 17.63 10.28
CA GLY A 384 -3.77 18.97 10.83
C GLY A 384 -2.92 20.08 10.20
N LEU A 385 -1.67 19.78 9.80
CA LEU A 385 -0.83 20.71 9.02
C LEU A 385 -1.43 20.96 7.63
N VAL A 386 -1.87 19.91 6.94
CA VAL A 386 -2.53 20.00 5.64
C VAL A 386 -3.80 20.83 5.75
N ALA A 387 -4.64 20.57 6.74
CA ALA A 387 -5.85 21.35 7.00
C ALA A 387 -5.52 22.83 7.30
N ASN A 388 -4.43 23.11 8.03
CA ASN A 388 -3.99 24.47 8.29
C ASN A 388 -3.55 25.22 7.01
N VAL A 389 -3.02 24.53 6.04
CA VAL A 389 -2.64 25.10 4.74
C VAL A 389 -3.87 25.42 3.89
N ILE A 390 -4.85 24.52 3.88
CA ILE A 390 -6.00 24.57 2.97
C ILE A 390 -7.12 25.47 3.47
N VAL A 391 -7.45 25.44 4.77
CA VAL A 391 -8.59 26.16 5.32
C VAL A 391 -8.25 27.65 5.45
N ASP A 392 -8.94 28.49 4.67
CA ASP A 392 -8.66 29.93 4.60
C ASP A 392 -9.61 30.80 5.48
N ALA A 393 -10.85 30.37 5.62
CA ALA A 393 -11.84 31.18 6.40
C ALA A 393 -11.44 31.28 7.88
N THR A 394 -11.24 32.49 8.35
CA THR A 394 -10.74 32.79 9.72
C THR A 394 -11.63 32.17 10.79
N THR A 395 -12.95 32.17 10.61
CA THR A 395 -13.90 31.60 11.57
C THR A 395 -13.80 30.09 11.63
N GLU A 396 -13.71 29.42 10.47
CA GLU A 396 -13.56 27.96 10.37
C GLU A 396 -12.23 27.52 10.95
N ARG A 397 -11.13 28.24 10.68
CA ARG A 397 -9.82 27.96 11.27
C ARG A 397 -9.84 28.04 12.79
N ILE A 398 -10.49 29.01 13.36
CA ILE A 398 -10.61 29.14 14.83
C ILE A 398 -11.34 27.94 15.41
N LEU A 399 -12.46 27.54 14.79
CA LEU A 399 -13.27 26.41 15.25
C LEU A 399 -12.53 25.09 15.12
N LEU A 400 -11.90 24.85 13.97
CA LEU A 400 -11.12 23.62 13.70
C LEU A 400 -9.86 23.56 14.56
N LYS A 401 -9.23 24.69 14.86
CA LYS A 401 -8.08 24.74 15.78
C LYS A 401 -8.50 24.41 17.21
N GLN A 402 -9.64 24.94 17.69
CA GLN A 402 -10.18 24.61 19.01
C GLN A 402 -10.57 23.11 19.11
N GLY A 403 -11.00 22.52 18.02
CA GLY A 403 -11.31 21.08 17.93
C GLY A 403 -10.07 20.17 17.72
N GLY A 404 -8.86 20.72 17.61
CA GLY A 404 -7.64 19.95 17.38
C GLY A 404 -7.47 19.44 15.95
N ALA A 405 -8.35 19.81 15.02
CA ALA A 405 -8.31 19.38 13.62
C ALA A 405 -7.28 20.15 12.76
N ILE A 406 -6.75 21.25 13.26
CA ILE A 406 -5.69 22.06 12.63
C ILE A 406 -4.46 22.08 13.54
N ALA A 407 -3.30 21.81 12.98
CA ALA A 407 -2.00 21.92 13.63
C ALA A 407 -1.16 23.02 12.98
N SER A 408 -0.41 23.77 13.80
CA SER A 408 0.65 24.64 13.30
C SER A 408 1.97 23.88 13.17
N VAL A 409 2.93 24.46 12.44
CA VAL A 409 4.31 23.96 12.37
C VAL A 409 4.94 23.85 13.76
N ASP A 410 4.63 24.79 14.67
CA ASP A 410 5.11 24.75 16.04
C ASP A 410 4.52 23.57 16.83
N ASP A 411 3.26 23.26 16.65
CA ASP A 411 2.61 22.12 17.29
C ASP A 411 3.22 20.79 16.78
N ALA A 412 3.39 20.66 15.48
CA ALA A 412 4.03 19.50 14.88
C ALA A 412 5.50 19.35 15.32
N THR A 413 6.23 20.47 15.46
CA THR A 413 7.61 20.47 15.97
C THR A 413 7.66 19.98 17.43
N LYS A 414 6.72 20.44 18.28
CA LYS A 414 6.65 19.97 19.67
C LYS A 414 6.39 18.48 19.79
N SER A 415 5.48 17.94 18.96
CA SER A 415 5.23 16.50 18.93
C SER A 415 6.46 15.72 18.44
N LEU A 416 7.12 16.18 17.37
CA LEU A 416 8.33 15.57 16.81
C LEU A 416 9.48 15.50 17.83
N GLU A 417 9.72 16.58 18.55
CA GLU A 417 10.86 16.71 19.48
C GLU A 417 10.52 16.23 20.90
N GLY A 418 9.24 16.18 21.27
CA GLY A 418 8.75 15.82 22.60
C GLY A 418 8.29 14.39 22.75
N ASP A 419 7.12 14.06 22.23
CA ASP A 419 6.47 12.76 22.49
C ASP A 419 6.98 11.63 21.58
N LEU A 420 7.25 11.94 20.30
CA LEU A 420 7.61 10.94 19.29
C LEU A 420 8.88 10.11 19.60
N PRO A 421 9.95 10.67 20.21
CA PRO A 421 11.12 9.87 20.64
C PRO A 421 10.76 8.74 21.63
N ASP A 422 9.90 9.01 22.59
CA ASP A 422 9.45 8.01 23.57
C ASP A 422 8.54 6.96 22.92
N GLU A 423 7.69 7.35 22.00
CA GLU A 423 6.84 6.46 21.21
C GLU A 423 7.68 5.53 20.31
N PHE A 424 8.74 6.05 19.66
CA PHE A 424 9.69 5.22 18.92
C PHE A 424 10.46 4.25 19.83
N SER A 425 10.77 4.63 21.06
CA SER A 425 11.40 3.71 22.03
C SER A 425 10.47 2.54 22.40
N GLN A 426 9.16 2.82 22.56
CA GLN A 426 8.15 1.79 22.79
C GLN A 426 7.98 0.89 21.55
N LEU A 427 7.90 1.49 20.35
CA LEU A 427 7.83 0.81 19.08
C LEU A 427 8.99 -0.19 18.88
N ARG A 428 10.23 0.24 19.13
CA ARG A 428 11.41 -0.65 19.08
C ARG A 428 11.28 -1.83 20.03
N THR A 429 10.85 -1.56 21.25
CA THR A 429 10.68 -2.60 22.28
C THR A 429 9.65 -3.65 21.82
N ALA A 430 8.57 -3.20 21.18
CA ALA A 430 7.52 -4.08 20.67
C ALA A 430 7.93 -4.88 19.42
N LEU A 431 8.77 -4.30 18.54
CA LEU A 431 9.21 -4.95 17.30
C LEU A 431 10.28 -6.02 17.52
N LYS A 432 11.20 -5.81 18.49
CA LYS A 432 12.35 -6.71 18.73
C LYS A 432 11.99 -8.20 18.81
N PRO A 433 10.95 -8.63 19.55
CA PRO A 433 10.62 -10.05 19.63
C PRO A 433 10.31 -10.69 18.28
N PHE A 434 9.77 -9.94 17.33
CA PHE A 434 9.36 -10.46 16.02
C PHE A 434 10.54 -10.64 15.05
N VAL A 435 11.63 -9.89 15.25
CA VAL A 435 12.80 -9.86 14.37
C VAL A 435 14.07 -10.42 15.00
N GLY A 436 13.91 -11.23 16.05
CA GLY A 436 15.06 -11.88 16.72
C GLY A 436 15.94 -10.93 17.52
N GLY A 437 15.42 -9.80 17.98
CA GLY A 437 16.11 -8.84 18.84
C GLY A 437 16.95 -7.78 18.13
N ASN A 438 17.12 -7.87 16.81
CA ASN A 438 17.88 -6.91 16.00
C ASN A 438 16.97 -6.19 15.01
N LEU A 439 16.88 -4.86 15.12
CA LEU A 439 16.01 -4.03 14.32
C LEU A 439 16.57 -3.66 12.93
N ASP A 440 17.78 -4.10 12.57
CA ASP A 440 18.25 -4.01 11.17
C ASP A 440 17.34 -4.76 10.18
N ARG A 441 16.54 -5.73 10.68
CA ARG A 441 15.49 -6.43 9.94
C ARG A 441 14.18 -5.65 9.81
N VAL A 442 14.08 -4.47 10.38
CA VAL A 442 12.99 -3.52 10.16
C VAL A 442 13.45 -2.53 9.12
N VAL A 443 12.86 -2.58 7.93
CA VAL A 443 13.14 -1.63 6.86
C VAL A 443 12.14 -0.49 6.98
N PHE A 444 12.62 0.65 7.44
CA PHE A 444 11.84 1.87 7.55
C PHE A 444 11.96 2.67 6.26
N VAL A 445 10.89 2.77 5.50
CA VAL A 445 10.82 3.60 4.30
C VAL A 445 10.29 4.98 4.69
N SER A 446 11.04 6.02 4.38
CA SER A 446 10.73 7.39 4.76
C SER A 446 9.54 7.97 3.96
N TYR A 447 9.11 9.14 4.37
CA TYR A 447 8.06 9.90 3.68
C TYR A 447 8.64 10.71 2.52
N PRO A 448 7.86 10.99 1.46
CA PRO A 448 8.18 12.03 0.50
C PRO A 448 7.82 13.43 1.04
N ASN A 449 8.39 14.48 0.48
CA ASN A 449 7.89 15.83 0.66
C ASN A 449 6.84 16.15 -0.44
N PRO A 450 5.54 16.25 -0.11
CA PRO A 450 4.50 16.37 -1.12
C PRO A 450 4.39 17.76 -1.75
N ALA A 451 5.01 18.77 -1.15
CA ALA A 451 4.79 20.18 -1.47
C ALA A 451 5.96 20.84 -2.22
N MET A 452 6.77 20.06 -2.94
CA MET A 452 7.91 20.57 -3.72
C MET A 452 7.61 20.52 -5.22
N GLN A 453 8.11 21.50 -5.98
CA GLN A 453 8.05 21.48 -7.45
C GLN A 453 9.44 21.38 -8.09
N ALA A 454 10.48 21.65 -7.34
CA ALA A 454 11.89 21.47 -7.69
C ALA A 454 12.73 21.54 -6.42
N GLN A 455 14.02 21.23 -6.53
CA GLN A 455 14.95 21.39 -5.42
C GLN A 455 14.89 22.83 -4.87
N ASP A 456 14.77 22.97 -3.56
CA ASP A 456 14.65 24.25 -2.83
C ASP A 456 13.48 25.15 -3.28
N LYS A 457 12.52 24.59 -4.01
CA LYS A 457 11.38 25.33 -4.54
C LYS A 457 10.05 24.68 -4.13
N PRO A 458 9.45 25.11 -3.02
CA PRO A 458 8.10 24.69 -2.65
C PRO A 458 7.04 25.07 -3.70
N CYS A 459 5.93 24.39 -3.68
CA CYS A 459 4.75 24.76 -4.45
C CYS A 459 4.31 26.20 -4.13
N PRO A 460 3.81 26.96 -5.12
CA PRO A 460 3.51 28.40 -4.93
C PRO A 460 2.28 28.66 -4.06
N GLY A 461 1.45 27.66 -3.80
CA GLY A 461 0.14 27.81 -3.19
C GLY A 461 -0.93 28.17 -4.22
N GLY A 462 -2.09 28.58 -3.75
CA GLY A 462 -3.27 28.86 -4.57
C GLY A 462 -4.18 27.64 -4.69
N ARG A 463 -4.91 27.55 -5.80
CA ARG A 463 -5.95 26.52 -5.97
C ARG A 463 -5.54 25.33 -6.82
N ASP A 464 -4.31 25.33 -7.29
CA ASP A 464 -3.81 24.28 -8.20
C ASP A 464 -3.90 22.89 -7.55
N GLY A 465 -4.72 22.03 -8.11
CA GLY A 465 -5.03 20.70 -7.58
C GLY A 465 -5.98 20.67 -6.36
N LEU A 466 -6.50 21.84 -5.93
CA LEU A 466 -7.38 21.97 -4.76
C LEU A 466 -8.72 22.61 -5.13
N ASP A 467 -9.07 22.67 -6.38
CA ASP A 467 -10.19 23.40 -6.95
C ASP A 467 -11.53 22.66 -6.96
N VAL A 468 -11.63 21.54 -6.25
CA VAL A 468 -12.90 20.81 -6.05
C VAL A 468 -13.98 21.61 -5.28
N HIS A 469 -13.55 22.64 -4.55
CA HIS A 469 -14.43 23.49 -3.76
C HIS A 469 -13.83 24.90 -3.64
N PRO A 470 -14.65 25.97 -3.65
CA PRO A 470 -14.16 27.35 -3.55
C PRO A 470 -13.43 27.68 -2.26
N ALA A 471 -13.71 26.95 -1.16
CA ALA A 471 -12.99 27.10 0.10
C ALA A 471 -11.61 26.44 0.11
N PHE A 472 -11.26 25.70 -0.95
CA PHE A 472 -9.96 25.05 -1.07
C PHE A 472 -9.00 25.96 -1.82
N GLY A 473 -7.95 26.28 -1.15
CA GLY A 473 -6.81 26.97 -1.70
C GLY A 473 -5.67 26.83 -0.71
N ALA A 474 -4.48 26.51 -1.21
CA ALA A 474 -3.31 26.48 -0.36
C ALA A 474 -2.81 27.90 -0.10
N ASP A 475 -2.80 28.33 1.15
CA ASP A 475 -2.14 29.56 1.53
C ASP A 475 -0.63 29.43 1.29
N ALA A 476 -0.09 30.35 0.50
CA ALA A 476 1.29 30.26 0.02
C ALA A 476 2.34 30.34 1.15
N GLU A 477 2.07 31.11 2.20
CA GLU A 477 3.00 31.26 3.33
C GLU A 477 2.97 30.00 4.22
N ARG A 478 1.77 29.52 4.55
CA ARG A 478 1.60 28.30 5.36
C ARG A 478 2.10 27.05 4.62
N LEU A 479 1.86 26.98 3.32
CA LEU A 479 2.38 25.88 2.49
C LEU A 479 3.91 25.86 2.48
N ARG A 480 4.52 27.04 2.30
CA ARG A 480 5.98 27.16 2.35
C ARG A 480 6.54 26.77 3.72
N ALA A 481 5.90 27.23 4.79
CA ALA A 481 6.31 26.88 6.15
C ALA A 481 6.18 25.37 6.42
N ALA A 482 5.09 24.74 5.95
CA ALA A 482 4.89 23.30 6.07
C ALA A 482 5.92 22.51 5.23
N ALA A 483 6.18 22.91 3.99
CA ALA A 483 7.20 22.28 3.14
C ALA A 483 8.61 22.37 3.75
N GLN A 484 8.97 23.53 4.31
CA GLN A 484 10.24 23.70 5.01
C GLN A 484 10.32 22.85 6.29
N PHE A 485 9.24 22.77 7.06
CA PHE A 485 9.19 21.89 8.24
C PHE A 485 9.42 20.44 7.85
N VAL A 486 8.76 19.96 6.80
CA VAL A 486 8.96 18.59 6.30
C VAL A 486 10.42 18.36 5.94
N GLU A 487 11.01 19.24 5.13
CA GLU A 487 12.36 19.10 4.62
C GLU A 487 13.44 19.20 5.72
N THR A 488 13.30 20.20 6.61
CA THR A 488 14.40 20.57 7.52
C THR A 488 14.29 19.97 8.92
N LYS A 489 13.08 19.51 9.30
CA LYS A 489 12.85 18.98 10.65
C LYS A 489 12.24 17.57 10.62
N PHE A 490 11.12 17.37 9.92
CA PHE A 490 10.38 16.12 9.99
C PHE A 490 11.17 14.95 9.39
N LEU A 491 11.61 15.05 8.13
CA LEU A 491 12.36 13.98 7.47
C LEU A 491 13.68 13.66 8.17
N PRO A 492 14.51 14.66 8.54
CA PRO A 492 15.73 14.38 9.34
C PRO A 492 15.41 13.81 10.74
N GLY A 493 14.34 14.28 11.38
CA GLY A 493 13.90 13.79 12.69
C GLY A 493 13.48 12.33 12.65
N ILE A 494 12.66 11.94 11.67
CA ILE A 494 12.25 10.54 11.45
C ILE A 494 13.48 9.66 11.14
N ARG A 495 14.41 10.13 10.32
CA ARG A 495 15.68 9.42 10.07
C ARG A 495 16.44 9.17 11.36
N ALA A 496 16.67 10.21 12.15
CA ALA A 496 17.38 10.09 13.43
C ALA A 496 16.66 9.15 14.41
N LEU A 497 15.32 9.20 14.44
CA LEU A 497 14.51 8.29 15.25
C LEU A 497 14.63 6.84 14.77
N ALA A 498 14.55 6.57 13.48
CA ALA A 498 14.63 5.22 12.95
C ALA A 498 16.03 4.61 13.07
N THR A 499 17.08 5.38 12.73
CA THR A 499 18.47 4.89 12.68
C THR A 499 19.21 4.94 14.00
N CYS A 500 18.64 5.59 15.02
CA CYS A 500 19.34 5.91 16.29
C CYS A 500 20.52 6.89 16.16
N GLU A 501 20.67 7.55 15.02
CA GLU A 501 21.73 8.52 14.80
C GLU A 501 21.51 9.77 15.67
N GLY A 502 22.42 10.04 16.58
CA GLY A 502 22.30 11.17 17.51
C GLY A 502 21.11 11.09 18.49
N ASN A 503 20.38 10.01 18.51
CA ASN A 503 19.14 9.90 19.30
C ASN A 503 19.40 9.28 20.69
N LYS A 504 19.10 10.06 21.73
CA LYS A 504 19.23 9.63 23.14
C LYS A 504 18.20 8.56 23.55
N ALA A 505 17.12 8.37 22.81
CA ALA A 505 16.08 7.38 23.11
C ALA A 505 16.48 5.94 22.74
N CYS A 506 17.60 5.73 22.04
CA CYS A 506 18.12 4.42 21.72
C CYS A 506 19.05 3.92 22.83
N ARG A 507 18.74 2.76 23.40
CA ARG A 507 19.55 2.15 24.46
C ARG A 507 20.79 1.46 23.90
N ASN A 508 20.67 0.84 22.73
CA ASN A 508 21.77 0.17 22.05
C ASN A 508 21.70 0.47 20.54
N PRO A 509 22.40 1.49 20.03
CA PRO A 509 22.33 1.87 18.62
C PRO A 509 22.64 0.73 17.63
N THR A 510 23.47 -0.23 18.04
CA THR A 510 23.85 -1.37 17.17
C THR A 510 22.67 -2.32 16.89
N THR A 511 21.72 -2.45 17.83
CA THR A 511 20.57 -3.36 17.70
C THR A 511 19.23 -2.63 17.65
N ASP A 512 19.22 -1.33 17.92
CA ASP A 512 18.02 -0.49 17.95
C ASP A 512 17.80 0.28 16.65
N GLY A 513 18.85 0.45 15.84
CA GLY A 513 18.78 1.09 14.54
C GLY A 513 18.05 0.21 13.54
N MET A 514 17.14 0.83 12.78
CA MET A 514 16.43 0.22 11.66
C MET A 514 17.19 0.47 10.36
N THR A 515 17.02 -0.40 9.37
CA THR A 515 17.46 -0.13 8.00
C THR A 515 16.59 0.97 7.41
N PHE A 516 17.19 2.10 7.02
CA PHE A 516 16.45 3.29 6.59
C PHE A 516 16.56 3.51 5.08
N VAL A 517 15.42 3.82 4.45
CA VAL A 517 15.29 4.05 3.01
C VAL A 517 14.69 5.41 2.77
N ASP A 518 15.43 6.29 2.07
CA ASP A 518 15.03 7.64 1.69
C ASP A 518 15.42 8.03 0.25
N GLY A 519 15.92 7.08 -0.55
CA GLY A 519 16.40 7.33 -1.91
C GLY A 519 15.36 7.95 -2.83
N HIS A 520 14.07 7.65 -2.63
CA HIS A 520 12.97 8.21 -3.40
C HIS A 520 12.74 9.72 -3.17
N GLN A 521 13.18 10.27 -2.04
CA GLN A 521 12.93 11.68 -1.71
C GLN A 521 13.50 12.65 -2.75
N ALA A 522 14.68 12.34 -3.30
CA ALA A 522 15.33 13.16 -4.32
C ALA A 522 14.50 13.24 -5.63
N GLU A 523 13.78 12.19 -5.97
CA GLU A 523 12.91 12.14 -7.12
C GLU A 523 11.61 12.91 -6.88
N PHE A 524 11.01 12.77 -5.69
CA PHE A 524 9.77 13.44 -5.33
C PHE A 524 9.84 14.96 -5.35
N VAL A 525 11.01 15.59 -5.18
CA VAL A 525 11.13 17.05 -5.24
C VAL A 525 10.73 17.66 -6.58
N GLN A 526 10.65 16.86 -7.65
CA GLN A 526 10.18 17.30 -8.98
C GLN A 526 8.76 16.85 -9.30
N HIS A 527 8.11 16.14 -8.37
CA HIS A 527 6.82 15.48 -8.58
C HIS A 527 5.78 15.79 -7.49
N GLY A 528 5.92 16.93 -6.81
CA GLY A 528 4.97 17.35 -5.79
C GLY A 528 3.59 17.71 -6.36
N MET A 529 2.65 17.98 -5.46
CA MET A 529 1.22 18.14 -5.75
C MET A 529 0.90 19.21 -6.81
N CYS A 530 1.74 20.23 -6.96
CA CYS A 530 1.53 21.35 -7.89
C CYS A 530 2.21 21.16 -9.25
N VAL A 531 2.92 20.06 -9.48
CA VAL A 531 3.63 19.84 -10.74
C VAL A 531 2.65 19.45 -11.83
N ARG A 532 2.81 20.07 -13.02
CA ARG A 532 1.98 19.86 -14.20
C ARG A 532 2.85 19.74 -15.44
N ALA A 533 2.41 18.92 -16.38
CA ALA A 533 3.03 18.79 -17.70
C ALA A 533 1.99 18.75 -18.82
N SER A 534 2.42 19.05 -20.03
CA SER A 534 1.58 18.91 -21.24
C SER A 534 1.24 17.46 -21.57
N SER A 535 1.97 16.51 -20.98
CA SER A 535 1.72 15.07 -21.08
C SER A 535 0.68 14.55 -20.10
N ASP A 536 0.25 15.35 -19.11
CA ASP A 536 -0.79 14.96 -18.18
C ASP A 536 -2.09 14.62 -18.93
N PRO A 537 -2.95 13.76 -18.38
CA PRO A 537 -4.22 13.40 -19.00
C PRO A 537 -5.06 14.61 -19.44
N GLU A 538 -5.74 14.48 -20.57
CA GLU A 538 -6.53 15.57 -21.15
C GLU A 538 -7.61 16.07 -20.18
N PHE A 539 -8.27 15.17 -19.49
CA PHE A 539 -9.24 15.51 -18.44
C PHE A 539 -8.63 16.42 -17.38
N ASP A 540 -7.44 16.10 -16.87
CA ASP A 540 -6.75 16.92 -15.85
C ASP A 540 -6.44 18.32 -16.38
N ARG A 541 -5.98 18.42 -17.63
CA ARG A 541 -5.63 19.70 -18.26
C ARG A 541 -6.83 20.58 -18.55
N ASN A 542 -7.98 19.99 -18.81
CA ASN A 542 -9.21 20.70 -19.17
C ASN A 542 -10.07 21.00 -17.95
N CYS A 543 -10.16 20.05 -16.99
CA CYS A 543 -11.09 20.11 -15.87
C CYS A 543 -10.45 20.54 -14.56
N PHE A 544 -9.17 20.21 -14.33
CA PHE A 544 -8.44 20.59 -13.13
C PHE A 544 -7.63 21.87 -13.38
N LEU A 545 -8.35 22.98 -13.62
CA LEU A 545 -7.77 24.26 -13.95
C LEU A 545 -7.31 25.01 -12.71
N THR A 546 -6.22 25.75 -12.82
CA THR A 546 -5.64 26.58 -11.76
C THR A 546 -6.53 27.76 -11.37
N ASN A 547 -7.48 28.14 -12.23
CA ASN A 547 -8.43 29.22 -11.97
C ASN A 547 -9.59 28.81 -11.02
N GLY A 548 -9.65 27.55 -10.63
CA GLY A 548 -10.63 27.05 -9.68
C GLY A 548 -12.06 26.93 -10.21
N ASN A 549 -12.24 26.79 -11.50
CA ASN A 549 -13.57 26.67 -12.12
C ASN A 549 -13.92 25.23 -12.53
N SER A 550 -13.07 24.26 -12.22
CA SER A 550 -13.21 22.87 -12.70
C SER A 550 -14.49 22.18 -12.23
N PHE A 551 -15.03 22.54 -11.07
CA PHE A 551 -16.31 22.00 -10.56
C PHE A 551 -17.43 23.04 -10.51
N GLN A 552 -17.21 24.20 -11.07
CA GLN A 552 -18.25 25.20 -11.19
C GLN A 552 -19.20 24.80 -12.31
N THR A 553 -20.48 24.70 -12.00
CA THR A 553 -21.50 24.36 -13.00
C THR A 553 -22.22 25.60 -13.48
N ASP A 554 -22.62 25.57 -14.76
CA ASP A 554 -23.69 26.42 -15.22
C ASP A 554 -24.98 26.03 -14.47
N PRO A 555 -25.66 26.97 -13.78
CA PRO A 555 -26.90 26.69 -13.09
C PRO A 555 -28.01 26.19 -14.04
N ASN A 556 -27.83 26.36 -15.34
CA ASN A 556 -28.73 25.85 -16.38
C ASN A 556 -28.22 24.58 -17.08
N ALA A 557 -27.05 24.07 -16.67
CA ALA A 557 -26.55 22.83 -17.24
C ALA A 557 -27.47 21.66 -16.87
N ALA A 558 -27.63 20.74 -17.82
CA ALA A 558 -28.41 19.55 -17.58
C ALA A 558 -27.77 18.73 -16.41
N PRO A 559 -28.61 18.07 -15.58
CA PRO A 559 -28.12 17.23 -14.48
C PRO A 559 -27.09 16.16 -14.91
N ASP A 560 -27.07 15.85 -16.19
CA ASP A 560 -26.25 14.78 -16.78
C ASP A 560 -24.79 15.18 -17.03
N ASN A 561 -24.48 16.47 -17.03
CA ASN A 561 -23.11 16.97 -17.15
C ASN A 561 -22.84 18.10 -16.17
N PRO A 562 -22.53 17.78 -14.93
CA PRO A 562 -22.30 18.78 -13.87
C PRO A 562 -20.93 19.48 -13.99
N MET A 563 -20.08 19.09 -14.93
CA MET A 563 -18.73 19.61 -15.07
C MET A 563 -18.71 20.79 -16.06
N ALA A 564 -18.15 21.91 -15.61
CA ALA A 564 -18.01 23.12 -16.46
C ALA A 564 -16.93 22.97 -17.56
N CYS A 565 -16.10 21.95 -17.50
CA CYS A 565 -15.03 21.72 -18.47
C CYS A 565 -15.51 21.08 -19.79
N GLY A 566 -16.73 20.60 -19.87
CA GLY A 566 -17.26 19.93 -21.06
C GLY A 566 -16.85 18.47 -21.21
N GLU A 567 -15.98 17.97 -20.37
CA GLU A 567 -15.55 16.57 -20.36
C GLU A 567 -16.47 15.75 -19.44
N PRO A 568 -16.94 14.57 -19.87
CA PRO A 568 -17.70 13.69 -19.00
C PRO A 568 -16.81 13.10 -17.91
N PRO A 569 -17.34 12.88 -16.67
CA PRO A 569 -16.57 12.27 -15.59
C PRO A 569 -15.97 10.91 -15.92
N SER A 570 -16.58 10.16 -16.85
CA SER A 570 -16.07 8.87 -17.35
C SER A 570 -14.69 8.96 -18.04
N ASP A 571 -14.30 10.15 -18.50
CA ASP A 571 -13.01 10.36 -19.15
C ASP A 571 -11.86 10.53 -18.15
N TYR A 572 -12.18 10.64 -16.86
CA TYR A 572 -11.14 10.66 -15.82
C TYR A 572 -10.44 9.30 -15.72
N LYS A 573 -9.13 9.32 -15.82
CA LYS A 573 -8.26 8.13 -15.74
C LYS A 573 -7.45 8.18 -14.45
N PRO A 574 -7.88 7.49 -13.38
CA PRO A 574 -7.30 7.64 -12.04
C PRO A 574 -5.84 7.21 -11.93
N TYR A 575 -5.38 6.31 -12.81
CA TYR A 575 -4.03 5.75 -12.82
C TYR A 575 -3.23 6.11 -14.06
N ALA A 576 -3.75 6.97 -14.95
CA ALA A 576 -2.94 7.45 -16.07
C ALA A 576 -1.72 8.21 -15.55
N PRO A 577 -0.53 8.00 -16.16
CA PRO A 577 0.71 8.67 -15.73
C PRO A 577 0.59 10.19 -15.70
N ARG A 578 1.11 10.80 -14.66
CA ARG A 578 1.09 12.25 -14.42
C ARG A 578 2.47 12.76 -14.03
N ALA A 579 2.71 14.06 -14.28
CA ALA A 579 3.93 14.69 -13.84
C ALA A 579 4.05 14.77 -12.30
N ARG A 580 2.94 14.88 -11.58
CA ARG A 580 2.89 14.81 -10.11
C ARG A 580 2.77 13.38 -9.63
N TRP A 581 3.47 13.05 -8.56
CA TRP A 581 3.35 11.76 -7.87
C TRP A 581 2.59 11.88 -6.55
N ILE A 582 1.85 12.96 -6.37
CA ILE A 582 1.03 13.23 -5.20
C ILE A 582 -0.42 13.41 -5.63
N ARG A 583 -1.33 12.71 -4.97
CA ARG A 583 -2.78 12.87 -5.13
C ARG A 583 -3.19 14.26 -4.67
N THR A 584 -3.88 14.97 -5.52
CA THR A 584 -4.54 16.23 -5.17
C THR A 584 -5.94 15.97 -4.62
N ALA A 585 -6.61 17.01 -4.14
CA ALA A 585 -8.00 16.89 -3.71
C ALA A 585 -8.91 16.42 -4.86
N ASN A 586 -8.66 16.88 -6.08
CA ASN A 586 -9.39 16.46 -7.26
C ASN A 586 -9.21 14.96 -7.55
N ASP A 587 -7.95 14.52 -7.57
CA ASP A 587 -7.63 13.10 -7.81
C ASP A 587 -8.30 12.20 -6.77
N SER A 588 -8.20 12.56 -5.50
CA SER A 588 -8.80 11.80 -4.40
C SER A 588 -10.30 11.73 -4.53
N TYR A 589 -10.92 12.85 -4.90
CA TYR A 589 -12.35 12.95 -5.09
C TYR A 589 -12.87 12.02 -6.17
N PHE A 590 -12.19 12.00 -7.31
CA PHE A 590 -12.60 11.17 -8.46
C PHE A 590 -12.15 9.71 -8.36
N THR A 591 -11.14 9.42 -7.55
CA THR A 591 -10.58 8.07 -7.47
C THR A 591 -11.27 7.21 -6.43
N ALA A 592 -11.46 7.71 -5.22
CA ALA A 592 -11.91 6.89 -4.10
C ALA A 592 -13.33 7.21 -3.64
N MET A 593 -13.73 8.47 -3.62
CA MET A 593 -15.04 8.92 -3.11
C MET A 593 -15.47 8.23 -1.81
N THR A 594 -14.52 8.01 -0.95
CA THR A 594 -14.73 7.35 0.32
C THR A 594 -15.33 8.33 1.32
N TYR A 595 -16.30 7.86 2.07
CA TYR A 595 -16.94 8.62 3.13
C TYR A 595 -16.68 7.91 4.45
N PRO A 596 -16.24 8.61 5.50
CA PRO A 596 -16.01 7.99 6.79
C PRO A 596 -17.32 7.42 7.34
N GLU A 597 -17.27 6.17 7.76
CA GLU A 597 -18.37 5.51 8.44
C GLU A 597 -18.58 6.12 9.83
N GLY A 598 -19.82 6.07 10.33
CA GLY A 598 -20.16 6.55 11.68
C GLY A 598 -20.14 8.06 11.85
N MET A 599 -20.09 8.86 10.78
CA MET A 599 -20.34 10.30 10.90
C MET A 599 -21.79 10.55 11.31
N PRO A 600 -22.03 11.44 12.29
CA PRO A 600 -23.38 11.82 12.69
C PRO A 600 -24.20 12.29 11.49
N ALA A 601 -25.48 11.93 11.44
CA ALA A 601 -26.37 12.32 10.34
C ALA A 601 -26.41 13.83 10.08
N ILE A 602 -26.21 14.63 11.15
CA ILE A 602 -26.15 16.10 11.07
C ILE A 602 -24.90 16.61 10.31
N LEU A 603 -23.85 15.79 10.23
CA LEU A 603 -22.64 16.09 9.48
C LEU A 603 -22.63 15.45 8.09
N LYS A 604 -23.69 14.73 7.75
CA LYS A 604 -23.86 14.26 6.38
C LYS A 604 -24.00 15.44 5.44
N PRO A 605 -23.57 15.28 4.18
CA PRO A 605 -23.57 16.38 3.24
C PRO A 605 -24.92 17.08 3.16
N SER A 606 -24.95 18.28 3.66
CA SER A 606 -26.05 19.22 3.50
C SER A 606 -25.48 20.54 3.01
N ASP A 607 -26.30 21.36 2.42
CA ASP A 607 -25.88 22.60 1.75
C ASP A 607 -25.02 23.53 2.60
N ILE A 608 -25.18 23.49 3.92
CA ILE A 608 -24.41 24.33 4.87
C ILE A 608 -23.04 23.72 5.22
N HIS A 609 -22.91 22.40 5.14
CA HIS A 609 -21.72 21.67 5.60
C HIS A 609 -20.85 21.14 4.45
N ASP A 610 -21.19 21.44 3.23
CA ASP A 610 -20.52 20.89 2.04
C ASP A 610 -19.04 21.28 1.97
N ALA A 611 -18.65 22.48 2.43
CA ALA A 611 -17.24 22.88 2.46
C ALA A 611 -16.41 21.97 3.38
N LEU A 612 -16.87 21.80 4.63
CA LEU A 612 -16.21 20.93 5.60
C LEU A 612 -16.23 19.49 5.12
N TRP A 613 -17.34 19.06 4.53
CA TRP A 613 -17.47 17.71 3.96
C TRP A 613 -16.52 17.47 2.79
N GLY A 614 -16.36 18.45 1.91
CA GLY A 614 -15.39 18.38 0.81
C GLY A 614 -13.96 18.21 1.30
N VAL A 615 -13.55 18.99 2.35
CA VAL A 615 -12.25 18.81 3.01
C VAL A 615 -12.09 17.39 3.55
N LEU A 616 -13.08 16.91 4.29
CA LEU A 616 -13.06 15.58 4.88
C LEU A 616 -13.01 14.50 3.78
N SER A 617 -13.82 14.61 2.74
CA SER A 617 -13.82 13.64 1.63
C SER A 617 -12.49 13.62 0.90
N ALA A 618 -11.83 14.75 0.70
CA ALA A 618 -10.52 14.80 0.09
C ALA A 618 -9.44 14.14 0.99
N VAL A 619 -9.50 14.40 2.30
CA VAL A 619 -8.59 13.78 3.27
C VAL A 619 -8.80 12.27 3.33
N TYR A 620 -10.04 11.82 3.48
CA TYR A 620 -10.37 10.38 3.52
C TYR A 620 -10.24 9.69 2.16
N GLY A 621 -10.24 10.41 1.07
CA GLY A 621 -9.94 9.88 -0.26
C GLY A 621 -8.44 9.80 -0.56
N GLY A 622 -7.58 10.21 0.37
CA GLY A 622 -6.14 10.10 0.24
C GLY A 622 -5.46 11.28 -0.45
N ALA A 623 -6.02 12.51 -0.35
CA ALA A 623 -5.32 13.70 -0.80
C ALA A 623 -3.97 13.86 -0.08
N VAL A 624 -2.97 14.38 -0.79
CA VAL A 624 -1.59 14.58 -0.32
C VAL A 624 -0.82 13.26 -0.09
N HIS A 625 -1.39 12.12 -0.48
CA HIS A 625 -0.69 10.82 -0.52
C HIS A 625 -0.05 10.57 -1.90
N PRO A 626 0.95 9.68 -1.99
CA PRO A 626 1.53 9.34 -3.29
C PRO A 626 0.51 8.75 -4.27
N THR A 627 0.69 9.03 -5.56
CA THR A 627 0.00 8.30 -6.63
C THR A 627 0.56 6.88 -6.77
N ALA A 628 0.01 6.11 -7.69
CA ALA A 628 0.55 4.80 -8.03
C ALA A 628 2.03 4.86 -8.44
N GLU A 629 2.41 5.85 -9.24
CA GLU A 629 3.82 6.07 -9.62
C GLU A 629 4.68 6.46 -8.40
N GLY A 630 4.16 7.33 -7.53
CA GLY A 630 4.88 7.72 -6.31
C GLY A 630 5.17 6.52 -5.41
N TYR A 631 4.20 5.64 -5.21
CA TYR A 631 4.43 4.39 -4.46
C TYR A 631 5.37 3.42 -5.18
N ALA A 632 5.35 3.40 -6.53
CA ALA A 632 6.30 2.60 -7.29
C ALA A 632 7.74 3.10 -7.12
N ALA A 633 7.96 4.42 -7.16
CA ALA A 633 9.27 5.03 -6.89
C ALA A 633 9.77 4.73 -5.46
N MET A 634 8.86 4.76 -4.46
CA MET A 634 9.20 4.33 -3.09
C MET A 634 9.60 2.85 -3.04
N ALA A 635 8.91 1.99 -3.79
CA ALA A 635 9.25 0.57 -3.89
C ALA A 635 10.61 0.36 -4.56
N ASP A 636 10.93 1.08 -5.64
CA ASP A 636 12.23 1.03 -6.28
C ASP A 636 13.37 1.37 -5.31
N ALA A 637 13.17 2.39 -4.47
CA ALA A 637 14.13 2.74 -3.42
C ALA A 637 14.23 1.66 -2.33
N ALA A 638 13.14 0.94 -2.02
CA ALA A 638 13.11 -0.06 -0.97
C ALA A 638 13.69 -1.42 -1.39
N VAL A 639 13.52 -1.84 -2.65
CA VAL A 639 13.95 -3.15 -3.16
C VAL A 639 15.43 -3.48 -2.85
N PRO A 640 16.42 -2.59 -3.08
CA PRO A 640 17.82 -2.90 -2.76
C PRO A 640 18.05 -3.12 -1.27
N ALA A 641 17.43 -2.32 -0.40
CA ALA A 641 17.57 -2.44 1.04
C ALA A 641 16.96 -3.76 1.55
N VAL A 642 15.75 -4.08 1.10
CA VAL A 642 15.05 -5.33 1.43
C VAL A 642 15.84 -6.54 0.96
N ARG A 643 16.39 -6.49 -0.26
CA ARG A 643 17.26 -7.54 -0.80
C ARG A 643 18.47 -7.74 0.11
N GLY A 644 19.12 -6.66 0.56
CA GLY A 644 20.24 -6.70 1.49
C GLY A 644 19.87 -7.33 2.84
N VAL A 645 18.77 -6.90 3.46
CA VAL A 645 18.28 -7.43 4.73
C VAL A 645 17.94 -8.92 4.65
N LEU A 646 17.34 -9.35 3.54
CA LEU A 646 17.02 -10.75 3.31
C LEU A 646 18.23 -11.58 2.82
N GLY A 647 19.39 -10.96 2.58
CA GLY A 647 20.58 -11.66 2.08
C GLY A 647 20.40 -12.26 0.68
N LEU A 648 19.59 -11.61 -0.17
CA LEU A 648 19.34 -12.03 -1.54
C LEU A 648 20.39 -11.44 -2.49
N GLN A 649 20.72 -12.17 -3.55
CA GLN A 649 21.63 -11.68 -4.60
C GLN A 649 20.88 -10.70 -5.53
N ALA A 650 21.59 -9.69 -6.02
CA ALA A 650 21.05 -8.89 -7.10
C ALA A 650 20.86 -9.74 -8.37
N PRO A 651 19.78 -9.56 -9.14
CA PRO A 651 19.63 -10.25 -10.41
C PRO A 651 20.83 -9.88 -11.33
N PRO A 652 21.26 -10.80 -12.21
CA PRO A 652 22.29 -10.46 -13.19
C PRO A 652 21.80 -9.29 -14.04
N ALA A 653 22.69 -8.33 -14.29
CA ALA A 653 22.36 -7.19 -15.15
C ALA A 653 21.84 -7.71 -16.51
N VAL A 654 20.66 -7.27 -16.90
CA VAL A 654 20.12 -7.53 -18.23
C VAL A 654 21.08 -6.85 -19.22
N GLN A 655 21.82 -7.64 -19.98
CA GLN A 655 22.60 -7.08 -21.07
C GLN A 655 21.62 -6.56 -22.12
N ALA A 656 21.64 -5.23 -22.32
CA ALA A 656 20.77 -4.51 -23.25
C ALA A 656 21.08 -4.87 -24.72
#